data_b96c6b8c9fe9c37779c11f80ebb08d84
#
_entry.id   b96c6b8c9fe9c37779c11f80ebb08d84
#
_cell.length_a   1.000
_cell.length_b   1.000
_cell.length_c   1.000
_cell.angle_alpha   90.00
_cell.angle_beta   90.00
_cell.angle_gamma   90.00
#
_symmetry.space_group_name_H-M   'P 1'
#
loop_
_entity.id
_entity.type
_entity.pdbx_description
1 polymer ?
#
loop_
_entity_poly.entity_id
_entity_poly.type
_entity_poly.pdbx_seq_one_letter_code
_entity_poly.pdbx_strand_id
1 'polypeptide(L)'
;MLTNIAKKIFGSRNDRLLKQYRKSVAKINALEEQMKALSDADLQAKTAEFKQRLADGQTLDDILVEAFAVCREASRRVLGMRHFDVQLIGGMVLHDGKIAEMRTGEGKTLVATLAVYLNALSGKGVHVVTVNDYLASRDAGIMAPLYNFLGLTVGVIIADMQPFDRQNAYGSDITYGTNNEFGFDYLRDNMVTDQYDKVQRELNFAVVDEVDSILIDEARTPLIISGQADDNIQLYQIMNSLPAHLIRQETEEGEGDYWVDEKAHQVILSEAGHEHAEQILIQMGLLQENDSLYSAANIALMHHLMAALRAHTLFHKDQHYVIQDGEIVIVDEFTGRLMSGRRWSEGLHQAVEAKEGVEIKRENQTLASITFQNYFRLYTKLSGMTGTADTEAFEFQSIYNLETVIIPTNRPVQRKDFNDQIFRSAEEKFEAVVKDIEECHKRGQPVLVGTTSIENSELVSRLLQKAGLPHNVLNAKEHEREALIVAQAGKVGAITVATNMAGRGTDIVLGGNLKHQIEAIQSNENLSDEEKAAQIAALENGWQAEHDQVVAAGGLHIIGTERHESRRIDNQLRGRTGRQGDPGSSRFYLSFEDPLLRLFALDRAAAILNRLAPERGVAIEHGMLTRQIEGAQRKVEGRNFDMRKQVLEYDDVANDQRKVIYHQRNEILNSKDVSDLTKRIREEVISDLVDLYIPPDSMEEQWDIPGLESQLAAEFRLNEDIQAWLKADSTLDNQDIKERLIKRVEEEYAAKVELVGKKPMADFERNVMLQVIDLQWREHLAAMDYLRQGIHLRSYAQKNPKQEYKREAFAMFENLWRGIKHQTASLLASVQIERNTDVEEIAEPAPAGIKTIHSEAPDMEELLGQSQTDLVTEAFDPDGTDFSPEALAAQGQVVHRNDPCPCGSGLKYKQCHGKLS
;
A
#
# COMPACT_ATOMS: atom_id res chain seq x y z
N MET A 1 37.85 8.39 7.96
CA MET A 1 39.03 7.52 7.84
C MET A 1 39.02 6.38 8.90
N LEU A 2 38.88 6.67 10.20
CA LEU A 2 38.84 5.64 11.26
C LEU A 2 37.72 4.59 11.06
N THR A 3 36.52 4.99 10.61
CA THR A 3 35.41 4.08 10.32
C THR A 3 35.70 3.13 9.16
N ASN A 4 36.46 3.57 8.13
CA ASN A 4 36.85 2.75 7.00
C ASN A 4 37.97 1.74 7.36
N ILE A 5 38.84 2.10 8.30
CA ILE A 5 39.87 1.22 8.83
C ILE A 5 39.25 0.16 9.74
N ALA A 6 38.30 0.56 10.61
CA ALA A 6 37.55 -0.36 11.44
C ALA A 6 36.71 -1.36 10.61
N LYS A 7 36.04 -0.91 9.55
CA LYS A 7 35.36 -1.80 8.59
C LYS A 7 36.28 -2.80 7.90
N LYS A 8 37.52 -2.41 7.56
CA LYS A 8 38.51 -3.33 6.98
C LYS A 8 39.04 -4.37 7.95
N ILE A 9 39.10 -4.06 9.27
CA ILE A 9 39.64 -4.98 10.29
C ILE A 9 38.54 -5.89 10.85
N PHE A 10 37.35 -5.33 11.14
CA PHE A 10 36.26 -6.05 11.84
C PHE A 10 35.13 -6.51 10.91
N GLY A 11 35.17 -6.18 9.61
CA GLY A 11 34.10 -6.41 8.67
C GLY A 11 32.86 -5.51 8.92
N SER A 12 31.96 -5.46 7.95
CA SER A 12 30.64 -4.85 8.12
C SER A 12 29.74 -5.71 9.02
N ARG A 13 28.59 -5.16 9.47
CA ARG A 13 27.56 -5.95 10.14
C ARG A 13 27.12 -7.13 9.26
N ASN A 14 26.93 -6.87 7.96
CA ASN A 14 26.58 -7.86 6.95
C ASN A 14 27.63 -9.01 6.89
N ASP A 15 28.93 -8.71 6.88
CA ASP A 15 29.99 -9.70 6.84
C ASP A 15 29.97 -10.62 8.08
N ARG A 16 29.66 -10.05 9.26
CA ARG A 16 29.55 -10.82 10.51
C ARG A 16 28.34 -11.76 10.49
N LEU A 17 27.18 -11.30 10.00
CA LEU A 17 25.98 -12.13 9.82
C LEU A 17 26.26 -13.27 8.82
N LEU A 18 26.82 -12.96 7.67
CA LEU A 18 27.19 -13.98 6.67
C LEU A 18 28.16 -15.01 7.23
N LYS A 19 29.13 -14.59 8.06
CA LYS A 19 30.05 -15.51 8.73
C LYS A 19 29.35 -16.43 9.74
N GLN A 20 28.30 -15.95 10.40
CA GLN A 20 27.48 -16.76 11.30
C GLN A 20 26.67 -17.80 10.50
N TYR A 21 25.96 -17.38 9.46
CA TYR A 21 25.18 -18.29 8.60
C TYR A 21 26.04 -19.36 7.95
N ARG A 22 27.25 -19.03 7.47
CA ARG A 22 28.19 -20.01 6.91
C ARG A 22 28.53 -21.15 7.85
N LYS A 23 28.50 -20.95 9.17
CA LYS A 23 28.68 -22.05 10.14
C LYS A 23 27.54 -23.04 10.10
N SER A 24 26.29 -22.55 9.96
CA SER A 24 25.12 -23.41 9.83
C SER A 24 25.10 -24.11 8.46
N VAL A 25 25.51 -23.43 7.37
CA VAL A 25 25.69 -24.03 6.05
C VAL A 25 26.68 -25.23 6.12
N ALA A 26 27.78 -25.06 6.82
CA ALA A 26 28.75 -26.15 6.99
C ALA A 26 28.15 -27.38 7.71
N LYS A 27 27.27 -27.18 8.69
CA LYS A 27 26.54 -28.26 9.38
C LYS A 27 25.51 -28.92 8.43
N ILE A 28 24.80 -28.15 7.62
CA ILE A 28 23.83 -28.65 6.65
C ILE A 28 24.56 -29.48 5.58
N ASN A 29 25.69 -29.01 5.09
CA ASN A 29 26.51 -29.73 4.14
C ASN A 29 27.04 -31.06 4.71
N ALA A 30 27.39 -31.12 5.99
CA ALA A 30 27.81 -32.34 6.66
C ALA A 30 26.72 -33.42 6.71
N LEU A 31 25.43 -33.03 6.71
CA LEU A 31 24.30 -33.96 6.68
C LEU A 31 23.92 -34.43 5.27
N GLU A 32 24.50 -33.88 4.22
CA GLU A 32 24.08 -34.15 2.84
C GLU A 32 24.13 -35.64 2.46
N GLU A 33 25.23 -36.30 2.75
CA GLU A 33 25.37 -37.73 2.42
C GLU A 33 24.42 -38.60 3.25
N GLN A 34 24.14 -38.24 4.49
CA GLN A 34 23.16 -38.93 5.31
C GLN A 34 21.73 -38.77 4.73
N MET A 35 21.35 -37.58 4.28
CA MET A 35 20.06 -37.35 3.66
C MET A 35 19.92 -38.07 2.32
N LYS A 36 20.97 -38.11 1.52
CA LYS A 36 21.00 -38.89 0.26
C LYS A 36 20.77 -40.37 0.47
N ALA A 37 21.24 -40.92 1.57
CA ALA A 37 21.12 -42.36 1.89
C ALA A 37 19.71 -42.76 2.35
N LEU A 38 18.86 -41.82 2.74
CA LEU A 38 17.48 -42.09 3.15
C LEU A 38 16.62 -42.51 1.96
N SER A 39 15.66 -43.41 2.18
CA SER A 39 14.59 -43.67 1.22
C SER A 39 13.62 -42.46 1.15
N ASP A 40 12.79 -42.41 0.09
CA ASP A 40 11.76 -41.35 -0.01
C ASP A 40 10.80 -41.37 1.18
N ALA A 41 10.39 -42.55 1.62
CA ALA A 41 9.53 -42.73 2.78
C ALA A 41 10.18 -42.23 4.09
N ASP A 42 11.48 -42.51 4.29
CA ASP A 42 12.21 -42.07 5.48
C ASP A 42 12.43 -40.53 5.45
N LEU A 43 12.66 -39.99 4.25
CA LEU A 43 12.82 -38.53 4.09
C LEU A 43 11.48 -37.79 4.36
N GLN A 44 10.35 -38.30 3.88
CA GLN A 44 9.01 -37.81 4.17
C GLN A 44 8.67 -37.92 5.64
N ALA A 45 9.02 -39.02 6.31
CA ALA A 45 8.79 -39.23 7.73
C ALA A 45 9.47 -38.18 8.64
N LYS A 46 10.52 -37.53 8.15
CA LYS A 46 11.21 -36.44 8.87
C LYS A 46 10.29 -35.25 9.19
N THR A 47 9.32 -34.96 8.34
CA THR A 47 8.35 -33.88 8.61
C THR A 47 7.51 -34.18 9.84
N ALA A 48 7.02 -35.42 10.00
CA ALA A 48 6.28 -35.82 11.18
C ALA A 48 7.16 -35.84 12.44
N GLU A 49 8.43 -36.29 12.32
CA GLU A 49 9.41 -36.22 13.40
C GLU A 49 9.65 -34.77 13.87
N PHE A 50 9.83 -33.83 12.95
CA PHE A 50 10.03 -32.42 13.29
C PHE A 50 8.79 -31.80 13.96
N LYS A 51 7.57 -32.09 13.45
CA LYS A 51 6.33 -31.64 14.08
C LYS A 51 6.22 -32.18 15.51
N GLN A 52 6.61 -33.42 15.75
CA GLN A 52 6.62 -34.01 17.09
C GLN A 52 7.65 -33.33 18.01
N ARG A 53 8.86 -33.09 17.54
CA ARG A 53 9.92 -32.41 18.29
C ARG A 53 9.52 -30.97 18.69
N LEU A 54 8.78 -30.28 17.83
CA LEU A 54 8.20 -28.96 18.13
C LEU A 54 7.11 -29.07 19.22
N ALA A 55 6.26 -30.11 19.15
CA ALA A 55 5.27 -30.38 20.18
C ALA A 55 5.90 -30.73 21.55
N ASP A 56 7.07 -31.36 21.51
CA ASP A 56 7.88 -31.70 22.70
C ASP A 56 8.67 -30.51 23.27
N GLY A 57 8.52 -29.30 22.66
CA GLY A 57 9.06 -28.04 23.18
C GLY A 57 10.39 -27.59 22.53
N GLN A 58 10.87 -28.22 21.47
CA GLN A 58 11.98 -27.69 20.69
C GLN A 58 11.51 -26.47 19.86
N THR A 59 12.48 -25.61 19.52
CA THR A 59 12.21 -24.43 18.70
C THR A 59 12.48 -24.73 17.23
N LEU A 60 11.98 -23.87 16.34
CA LEU A 60 12.29 -23.94 14.91
C LEU A 60 13.80 -23.81 14.66
N ASP A 61 14.51 -23.04 15.46
CA ASP A 61 15.97 -22.87 15.36
C ASP A 61 16.74 -24.16 15.69
N ASP A 62 16.24 -24.98 16.62
CA ASP A 62 16.86 -26.23 17.01
C ASP A 62 16.82 -27.27 15.89
N ILE A 63 15.76 -27.26 15.08
CA ILE A 63 15.57 -28.20 13.96
C ILE A 63 16.02 -27.64 12.61
N LEU A 64 16.39 -26.36 12.51
CA LEU A 64 16.68 -25.64 11.27
C LEU A 64 17.70 -26.38 10.39
N VAL A 65 18.82 -26.85 10.97
CA VAL A 65 19.90 -27.48 10.21
C VAL A 65 19.43 -28.76 9.55
N GLU A 66 18.69 -29.60 10.28
CA GLU A 66 18.16 -30.86 9.77
C GLU A 66 17.02 -30.62 8.77
N ALA A 67 16.11 -29.71 9.06
CA ALA A 67 14.99 -29.36 8.18
C ALA A 67 15.48 -28.80 6.82
N PHE A 68 16.51 -27.94 6.84
CA PHE A 68 17.10 -27.43 5.59
C PHE A 68 17.82 -28.53 4.81
N ALA A 69 18.49 -29.47 5.48
CA ALA A 69 19.12 -30.62 4.82
C ALA A 69 18.05 -31.51 4.15
N VAL A 70 16.93 -31.76 4.82
CA VAL A 70 15.78 -32.51 4.29
C VAL A 70 15.15 -31.80 3.09
N CYS A 71 14.86 -30.52 3.23
CA CYS A 71 14.26 -29.72 2.15
C CYS A 71 15.18 -29.68 0.91
N ARG A 72 16.49 -29.50 1.11
CA ARG A 72 17.48 -29.51 0.01
C ARG A 72 17.51 -30.82 -0.74
N GLU A 73 17.53 -31.95 -0.02
CA GLU A 73 17.53 -33.28 -0.65
C GLU A 73 16.21 -33.59 -1.36
N ALA A 74 15.07 -33.24 -0.73
CA ALA A 74 13.76 -33.38 -1.36
C ALA A 74 13.66 -32.53 -2.66
N SER A 75 14.15 -31.29 -2.64
CA SER A 75 14.21 -30.44 -3.83
C SER A 75 15.08 -31.04 -4.95
N ARG A 76 16.19 -31.64 -4.60
CA ARG A 76 17.05 -32.34 -5.56
C ARG A 76 16.33 -33.54 -6.22
N ARG A 77 15.56 -34.31 -5.44
CA ARG A 77 14.83 -35.48 -5.95
C ARG A 77 13.64 -35.11 -6.79
N VAL A 78 12.83 -34.17 -6.30
CA VAL A 78 11.52 -33.84 -6.89
C VAL A 78 11.64 -32.81 -8.02
N LEU A 79 12.45 -31.78 -7.82
CA LEU A 79 12.59 -30.66 -8.77
C LEU A 79 13.86 -30.74 -9.61
N GLY A 80 14.78 -31.69 -9.33
CA GLY A 80 16.10 -31.72 -9.94
C GLY A 80 17.02 -30.55 -9.51
N MET A 81 16.60 -29.73 -8.56
CA MET A 81 17.30 -28.52 -8.15
C MET A 81 17.88 -28.65 -6.75
N ARG A 82 19.20 -28.64 -6.64
CA ARG A 82 19.91 -28.65 -5.36
C ARG A 82 20.20 -27.21 -4.92
N HIS A 83 19.78 -26.81 -3.75
CA HIS A 83 20.09 -25.48 -3.21
C HIS A 83 21.61 -25.26 -3.07
N PHE A 84 22.08 -24.12 -3.55
CA PHE A 84 23.45 -23.66 -3.36
C PHE A 84 23.68 -23.15 -1.93
N ASP A 85 24.94 -23.06 -1.52
CA ASP A 85 25.28 -22.56 -0.18
C ASP A 85 24.78 -21.12 0.08
N VAL A 86 24.82 -20.25 -0.93
CA VAL A 86 24.28 -18.89 -0.86
C VAL A 86 22.76 -18.88 -0.71
N GLN A 87 22.07 -19.86 -1.30
CA GLN A 87 20.63 -20.04 -1.17
C GLN A 87 20.23 -20.54 0.22
N LEU A 88 21.03 -21.41 0.84
CA LEU A 88 20.85 -21.80 2.25
C LEU A 88 20.98 -20.58 3.18
N ILE A 89 21.93 -19.67 2.90
CA ILE A 89 22.04 -18.40 3.65
C ILE A 89 20.77 -17.58 3.46
N GLY A 90 20.26 -17.46 2.22
CA GLY A 90 19.00 -16.75 1.93
C GLY A 90 17.83 -17.30 2.73
N GLY A 91 17.65 -18.62 2.77
CA GLY A 91 16.61 -19.27 3.55
C GLY A 91 16.72 -18.98 5.06
N MET A 92 17.94 -18.96 5.62
CA MET A 92 18.16 -18.59 7.02
C MET A 92 17.84 -17.12 7.30
N VAL A 93 18.20 -16.22 6.39
CA VAL A 93 17.87 -14.79 6.49
C VAL A 93 16.36 -14.58 6.51
N LEU A 94 15.61 -15.27 5.64
CA LEU A 94 14.16 -15.25 5.62
C LEU A 94 13.56 -15.80 6.91
N HIS A 95 14.10 -16.92 7.41
CA HIS A 95 13.65 -17.49 8.67
C HIS A 95 13.86 -16.54 9.85
N ASP A 96 14.94 -15.77 9.88
CA ASP A 96 15.25 -14.77 10.89
C ASP A 96 14.34 -13.52 10.84
N GLY A 97 13.36 -13.45 9.92
CA GLY A 97 12.49 -12.28 9.76
C GLY A 97 13.24 -11.07 9.18
N LYS A 98 14.08 -11.29 8.17
CA LYS A 98 14.89 -10.26 7.53
C LYS A 98 14.67 -10.24 6.02
N ILE A 99 15.22 -9.24 5.34
CA ILE A 99 15.23 -9.17 3.88
C ILE A 99 16.48 -9.83 3.33
N ALA A 100 16.28 -10.87 2.51
CA ALA A 100 17.33 -11.51 1.74
C ALA A 100 17.54 -10.75 0.42
N GLU A 101 18.54 -9.87 0.34
CA GLU A 101 18.92 -9.28 -0.93
C GLU A 101 19.77 -10.27 -1.73
N MET A 102 19.14 -10.85 -2.74
CA MET A 102 19.78 -11.76 -3.70
C MET A 102 19.56 -11.23 -5.11
N ARG A 103 20.63 -11.13 -5.88
CA ARG A 103 20.52 -10.62 -7.25
C ARG A 103 19.51 -11.42 -8.06
N THR A 104 18.90 -10.76 -9.04
CA THR A 104 17.97 -11.42 -9.96
C THR A 104 18.68 -12.60 -10.66
N GLY A 105 18.00 -13.73 -10.80
CA GLY A 105 18.55 -14.96 -11.37
C GLY A 105 19.29 -15.87 -10.36
N GLU A 106 19.38 -15.52 -9.07
CA GLU A 106 19.96 -16.38 -8.02
C GLU A 106 18.97 -17.42 -7.46
N GLY A 107 17.77 -17.53 -8.03
CA GLY A 107 16.76 -18.53 -7.66
C GLY A 107 16.03 -18.24 -6.35
N LYS A 108 15.57 -16.98 -6.15
CA LYS A 108 14.85 -16.55 -4.94
C LYS A 108 13.63 -17.42 -4.63
N THR A 109 12.84 -17.81 -5.64
CA THR A 109 11.67 -18.67 -5.46
C THR A 109 12.03 -20.01 -4.83
N LEU A 110 13.17 -20.60 -5.23
CA LEU A 110 13.69 -21.82 -4.62
C LEU A 110 14.21 -21.58 -3.19
N VAL A 111 14.85 -20.42 -2.94
CA VAL A 111 15.34 -20.04 -1.61
C VAL A 111 14.21 -19.95 -0.60
N ALA A 112 13.07 -19.39 -0.99
CA ALA A 112 11.90 -19.26 -0.13
C ALA A 112 11.44 -20.61 0.42
N THR A 113 11.58 -21.72 -0.35
CA THR A 113 11.12 -23.05 0.07
C THR A 113 11.73 -23.51 1.38
N LEU A 114 12.96 -23.13 1.69
CA LEU A 114 13.66 -23.49 2.91
C LEU A 114 12.99 -22.88 4.16
N ALA A 115 12.78 -21.57 4.13
CA ALA A 115 12.14 -20.85 5.23
C ALA A 115 10.65 -21.20 5.34
N VAL A 116 9.95 -21.33 4.22
CA VAL A 116 8.55 -21.71 4.14
C VAL A 116 8.33 -23.09 4.73
N TYR A 117 9.11 -24.09 4.30
CA TYR A 117 9.04 -25.44 4.86
C TYR A 117 9.23 -25.45 6.37
N LEU A 118 10.33 -24.86 6.86
CA LEU A 118 10.64 -24.83 8.28
C LEU A 118 9.52 -24.18 9.11
N ASN A 119 9.00 -23.04 8.69
CA ASN A 119 7.97 -22.34 9.44
C ASN A 119 6.59 -22.98 9.33
N ALA A 120 6.28 -23.67 8.22
CA ALA A 120 5.04 -24.43 8.05
C ALA A 120 4.93 -25.60 9.02
N LEU A 121 6.05 -26.16 9.50
CA LEU A 121 6.07 -27.22 10.52
C LEU A 121 5.38 -26.82 11.82
N SER A 122 5.25 -25.52 12.10
CA SER A 122 4.51 -25.00 13.26
C SER A 122 2.99 -25.26 13.19
N GLY A 123 2.44 -25.56 12.02
CA GLY A 123 0.99 -25.73 11.80
C GLY A 123 0.18 -24.44 11.79
N LYS A 124 0.83 -23.26 12.00
CA LYS A 124 0.16 -21.96 12.07
C LYS A 124 -0.09 -21.30 10.72
N GLY A 125 0.38 -21.89 9.62
CA GLY A 125 0.28 -21.35 8.28
C GLY A 125 1.41 -20.39 7.91
N VAL A 126 1.77 -20.42 6.64
CA VAL A 126 2.77 -19.54 6.03
C VAL A 126 2.18 -18.95 4.77
N HIS A 127 2.26 -17.63 4.63
CA HIS A 127 1.87 -16.91 3.43
C HIS A 127 3.09 -16.56 2.58
N VAL A 128 3.02 -16.87 1.29
CA VAL A 128 4.01 -16.44 0.29
C VAL A 128 3.35 -15.40 -0.60
N VAL A 129 3.81 -14.16 -0.45
CA VAL A 129 3.17 -13.00 -1.07
C VAL A 129 3.88 -12.65 -2.36
N THR A 130 3.12 -12.51 -3.45
CA THR A 130 3.60 -12.13 -4.78
C THR A 130 2.90 -10.86 -5.27
N VAL A 131 3.40 -10.26 -6.36
CA VAL A 131 2.87 -9.01 -6.92
C VAL A 131 1.65 -9.21 -7.83
N ASN A 132 1.38 -10.42 -8.33
CA ASN A 132 0.22 -10.70 -9.16
C ASN A 132 -0.20 -12.18 -9.14
N ASP A 133 -1.41 -12.46 -9.60
CA ASP A 133 -2.03 -13.79 -9.61
C ASP A 133 -1.27 -14.80 -10.47
N TYR A 134 -0.70 -14.35 -11.59
CA TYR A 134 0.09 -15.21 -12.46
C TYR A 134 1.31 -15.77 -11.71
N LEU A 135 2.05 -14.91 -11.01
CA LEU A 135 3.22 -15.34 -10.23
C LEU A 135 2.80 -16.22 -9.05
N ALA A 136 1.71 -15.90 -8.37
CA ALA A 136 1.19 -16.72 -7.28
C ALA A 136 0.88 -18.14 -7.75
N SER A 137 0.13 -18.27 -8.83
CA SER A 137 -0.25 -19.57 -9.41
C SER A 137 0.96 -20.33 -9.97
N ARG A 138 1.84 -19.64 -10.71
CA ARG A 138 3.05 -20.22 -11.29
C ARG A 138 4.01 -20.76 -10.23
N ASP A 139 4.33 -19.95 -9.23
CA ASP A 139 5.33 -20.30 -8.22
C ASP A 139 4.79 -21.38 -7.28
N ALA A 140 3.51 -21.31 -6.93
CA ALA A 140 2.84 -22.38 -6.22
C ALA A 140 2.89 -23.70 -7.03
N GLY A 141 2.52 -23.66 -8.32
CA GLY A 141 2.51 -24.83 -9.20
C GLY A 141 3.90 -25.47 -9.34
N ILE A 142 4.98 -24.68 -9.41
CA ILE A 142 6.35 -25.18 -9.51
C ILE A 142 6.83 -25.76 -8.17
N MET A 143 6.48 -25.14 -7.03
CA MET A 143 6.99 -25.53 -5.71
C MET A 143 6.11 -26.54 -4.97
N ALA A 144 4.82 -26.64 -5.30
CA ALA A 144 3.89 -27.58 -4.67
C ALA A 144 4.35 -29.04 -4.72
N PRO A 145 4.97 -29.56 -5.81
CA PRO A 145 5.50 -30.92 -5.80
C PRO A 145 6.49 -31.19 -4.68
N LEU A 146 7.36 -30.20 -4.35
CA LEU A 146 8.31 -30.32 -3.25
C LEU A 146 7.62 -30.37 -1.90
N TYR A 147 6.67 -29.45 -1.66
CA TYR A 147 5.96 -29.40 -0.39
C TYR A 147 5.05 -30.61 -0.18
N ASN A 148 4.35 -31.05 -1.23
CA ASN A 148 3.50 -32.23 -1.19
C ASN A 148 4.33 -33.49 -0.92
N PHE A 149 5.53 -33.63 -1.53
CA PHE A 149 6.46 -34.72 -1.24
C PHE A 149 6.84 -34.73 0.25
N LEU A 150 7.03 -33.56 0.85
CA LEU A 150 7.35 -33.41 2.27
C LEU A 150 6.10 -33.51 3.19
N GLY A 151 4.91 -33.78 2.63
CA GLY A 151 3.68 -33.95 3.39
C GLY A 151 3.03 -32.66 3.88
N LEU A 152 3.28 -31.54 3.18
CA LEU A 152 2.64 -30.25 3.43
C LEU A 152 1.65 -29.90 2.30
N THR A 153 0.56 -29.22 2.66
CA THR A 153 -0.47 -28.78 1.72
C THR A 153 -0.20 -27.38 1.22
N VAL A 154 -0.60 -27.10 -0.04
CA VAL A 154 -0.41 -25.79 -0.69
C VAL A 154 -1.75 -25.29 -1.22
N GLY A 155 -2.10 -24.07 -0.87
CA GLY A 155 -3.25 -23.32 -1.41
C GLY A 155 -2.78 -22.09 -2.20
N VAL A 156 -3.63 -21.59 -3.08
CA VAL A 156 -3.39 -20.38 -3.87
C VAL A 156 -4.62 -19.48 -3.75
N ILE A 157 -4.39 -18.20 -3.48
CA ILE A 157 -5.40 -17.15 -3.46
C ILE A 157 -5.17 -16.22 -4.65
N ILE A 158 -6.19 -16.13 -5.49
CA ILE A 158 -6.25 -15.25 -6.67
C ILE A 158 -7.55 -14.45 -6.65
N ALA A 159 -7.66 -13.48 -7.53
CA ALA A 159 -8.87 -12.68 -7.68
C ALA A 159 -10.10 -13.56 -8.01
N ASP A 160 -11.29 -13.05 -7.71
CA ASP A 160 -12.59 -13.66 -8.03
C ASP A 160 -12.86 -15.09 -7.50
N MET A 161 -12.06 -15.57 -6.52
CA MET A 161 -12.33 -16.85 -5.87
C MET A 161 -13.55 -16.77 -4.95
N GLN A 162 -14.31 -17.88 -4.89
CA GLN A 162 -15.43 -18.02 -3.96
C GLN A 162 -14.94 -18.17 -2.52
N PRO A 163 -15.73 -17.73 -1.51
CA PRO A 163 -15.35 -17.80 -0.08
C PRO A 163 -14.93 -19.19 0.39
N PHE A 164 -15.64 -20.23 -0.03
CA PHE A 164 -15.34 -21.61 0.32
C PHE A 164 -13.97 -22.06 -0.21
N ASP A 165 -13.61 -21.68 -1.43
CA ASP A 165 -12.31 -22.02 -2.02
C ASP A 165 -11.18 -21.24 -1.34
N ARG A 166 -11.45 -19.97 -0.92
CA ARG A 166 -10.52 -19.19 -0.11
C ARG A 166 -10.27 -19.83 1.24
N GLN A 167 -11.30 -20.28 1.94
CA GLN A 167 -11.17 -20.99 3.23
C GLN A 167 -10.29 -22.24 3.09
N ASN A 168 -10.52 -23.04 2.05
CA ASN A 168 -9.71 -24.23 1.79
C ASN A 168 -8.24 -23.86 1.50
N ALA A 169 -8.00 -22.82 0.73
CA ALA A 169 -6.65 -22.35 0.41
C ALA A 169 -5.92 -21.83 1.66
N TYR A 170 -6.58 -21.00 2.49
CA TYR A 170 -6.02 -20.55 3.77
C TYR A 170 -5.89 -21.68 4.80
N GLY A 171 -6.71 -22.73 4.70
CA GLY A 171 -6.60 -23.93 5.51
C GLY A 171 -5.31 -24.74 5.26
N SER A 172 -4.65 -24.55 4.14
CA SER A 172 -3.39 -25.24 3.79
C SER A 172 -2.21 -24.80 4.69
N ASP A 173 -1.16 -25.63 4.76
CA ASP A 173 0.06 -25.31 5.50
C ASP A 173 0.77 -24.08 4.92
N ILE A 174 0.71 -23.92 3.58
CA ILE A 174 1.35 -22.87 2.81
C ILE A 174 0.31 -22.26 1.87
N THR A 175 0.17 -20.94 1.87
CA THR A 175 -0.75 -20.22 0.99
C THR A 175 0.00 -19.18 0.17
N TYR A 176 -0.03 -19.34 -1.16
CA TYR A 176 0.46 -18.34 -2.11
C TYR A 176 -0.68 -17.38 -2.46
N GLY A 177 -0.36 -16.10 -2.65
CA GLY A 177 -1.36 -15.12 -3.09
C GLY A 177 -0.75 -13.76 -3.32
N THR A 178 -1.56 -12.82 -3.81
CA THR A 178 -1.12 -11.45 -4.01
C THR A 178 -1.24 -10.63 -2.73
N ASN A 179 -0.43 -9.60 -2.62
CA ASN A 179 -0.50 -8.62 -1.53
C ASN A 179 -1.91 -8.01 -1.40
N ASN A 180 -2.55 -7.70 -2.54
CA ASN A 180 -3.89 -7.12 -2.59
C ASN A 180 -4.93 -8.09 -2.02
N GLU A 181 -4.97 -9.33 -2.50
CA GLU A 181 -5.96 -10.31 -2.07
C GLU A 181 -5.83 -10.65 -0.58
N PHE A 182 -4.60 -10.82 -0.08
CA PHE A 182 -4.39 -11.03 1.35
C PHE A 182 -4.88 -9.85 2.20
N GLY A 183 -4.64 -8.63 1.75
CA GLY A 183 -5.10 -7.44 2.45
C GLY A 183 -6.61 -7.24 2.36
N PHE A 184 -7.22 -7.48 1.20
CA PHE A 184 -8.67 -7.42 1.04
C PHE A 184 -9.38 -8.51 1.84
N ASP A 185 -8.85 -9.73 1.89
CA ASP A 185 -9.43 -10.79 2.71
C ASP A 185 -9.37 -10.45 4.20
N TYR A 186 -8.27 -9.83 4.66
CA TYR A 186 -8.21 -9.32 6.03
C TYR A 186 -9.31 -8.29 6.32
N LEU A 187 -9.55 -7.36 5.40
CA LEU A 187 -10.63 -6.37 5.58
C LEU A 187 -12.00 -7.05 5.54
N ARG A 188 -12.24 -7.97 4.60
CA ARG A 188 -13.49 -8.74 4.49
C ARG A 188 -13.78 -9.54 5.76
N ASP A 189 -12.78 -10.22 6.31
CA ASP A 189 -12.89 -11.01 7.55
C ASP A 189 -13.27 -10.17 8.79
N ASN A 190 -12.99 -8.88 8.76
CA ASN A 190 -13.38 -7.95 9.81
C ASN A 190 -14.74 -7.26 9.56
N MET A 191 -15.44 -7.68 8.48
CA MET A 191 -16.78 -7.20 8.14
C MET A 191 -17.85 -8.32 8.18
N VAL A 192 -17.45 -9.59 8.33
CA VAL A 192 -18.39 -10.73 8.39
C VAL A 192 -19.24 -10.70 9.65
N THR A 193 -20.48 -11.19 9.54
CA THR A 193 -21.42 -11.29 10.66
C THR A 193 -21.42 -12.65 11.33
N ASP A 194 -20.85 -13.66 10.70
CA ASP A 194 -20.66 -14.99 11.26
C ASP A 194 -19.19 -15.39 11.27
N GLN A 195 -18.76 -16.07 12.33
CA GLN A 195 -17.38 -16.57 12.47
C GLN A 195 -17.03 -17.59 11.37
N TYR A 196 -18.00 -18.35 10.88
CA TYR A 196 -17.79 -19.37 9.84
C TYR A 196 -17.51 -18.75 8.46
N ASP A 197 -17.83 -17.46 8.25
CA ASP A 197 -17.56 -16.76 6.99
C ASP A 197 -16.14 -16.22 6.90
N LYS A 198 -15.38 -16.25 7.99
CA LYS A 198 -13.96 -15.87 7.94
C LYS A 198 -13.17 -16.86 7.12
N VAL A 199 -12.29 -16.31 6.27
CA VAL A 199 -11.46 -17.10 5.39
C VAL A 199 -10.02 -17.24 5.90
N GLN A 200 -9.45 -16.19 6.52
CA GLN A 200 -8.07 -16.19 7.00
C GLN A 200 -7.94 -16.80 8.40
N ARG A 201 -6.78 -17.42 8.63
CA ARG A 201 -6.30 -17.79 9.97
C ARG A 201 -5.48 -16.63 10.57
N GLU A 202 -4.90 -16.85 11.76
CA GLU A 202 -3.96 -15.88 12.35
C GLU A 202 -2.77 -15.61 11.42
N LEU A 203 -2.36 -14.35 11.33
CA LEU A 203 -1.25 -13.89 10.50
C LEU A 203 0.09 -14.24 11.19
N ASN A 204 0.59 -15.45 10.95
CA ASN A 204 1.78 -15.97 11.61
C ASN A 204 3.08 -15.56 10.90
N PHE A 205 3.34 -16.08 9.69
CA PHE A 205 4.57 -15.81 8.96
C PHE A 205 4.29 -15.46 7.50
N ALA A 206 4.86 -14.36 7.02
CA ALA A 206 4.83 -14.00 5.61
C ALA A 206 6.23 -13.90 5.02
N VAL A 207 6.39 -14.47 3.83
CA VAL A 207 7.56 -14.27 2.94
C VAL A 207 7.10 -13.46 1.75
N VAL A 208 7.58 -12.22 1.63
CA VAL A 208 7.21 -11.30 0.55
C VAL A 208 8.24 -11.40 -0.57
N ASP A 209 7.82 -11.91 -1.73
CA ASP A 209 8.66 -11.88 -2.93
C ASP A 209 8.59 -10.51 -3.59
N GLU A 210 9.70 -10.06 -4.16
CA GLU A 210 9.88 -8.70 -4.67
C GLU A 210 9.42 -7.65 -3.64
N VAL A 211 9.94 -7.79 -2.40
CA VAL A 211 9.53 -7.00 -1.23
C VAL A 211 9.62 -5.49 -1.43
N ASP A 212 10.51 -5.02 -2.28
CA ASP A 212 10.67 -3.63 -2.65
C ASP A 212 9.52 -3.10 -3.53
N SER A 213 8.92 -3.95 -4.38
CA SER A 213 7.70 -3.57 -5.10
C SER A 213 6.52 -3.40 -4.15
N ILE A 214 6.30 -4.42 -3.33
CA ILE A 214 5.11 -4.48 -2.49
C ILE A 214 5.18 -3.46 -1.34
N LEU A 215 6.31 -3.40 -0.62
CA LEU A 215 6.43 -2.58 0.58
C LEU A 215 6.91 -1.15 0.34
N ILE A 216 7.37 -0.82 -0.88
CA ILE A 216 7.81 0.53 -1.24
C ILE A 216 6.95 1.12 -2.35
N ASP A 217 6.88 0.48 -3.55
CA ASP A 217 6.20 1.06 -4.69
C ASP A 217 4.68 1.08 -4.53
N GLU A 218 4.09 -0.07 -4.20
CA GLU A 218 2.65 -0.21 -4.02
C GLU A 218 2.16 0.35 -2.66
N ALA A 219 3.08 0.54 -1.71
CA ALA A 219 2.75 1.07 -0.39
C ALA A 219 2.53 2.60 -0.34
N ARG A 220 2.20 3.22 -1.47
CA ARG A 220 1.85 4.65 -1.58
C ARG A 220 0.36 4.90 -1.32
N THR A 221 -0.49 3.93 -1.63
CA THR A 221 -1.95 4.02 -1.48
C THR A 221 -2.46 2.91 -0.57
N PRO A 222 -3.52 3.16 0.22
CA PRO A 222 -4.13 2.14 1.05
C PRO A 222 -4.99 1.18 0.21
N LEU A 223 -5.26 0.01 0.76
CA LEU A 223 -6.32 -0.88 0.32
C LEU A 223 -7.65 -0.34 0.86
N ILE A 224 -8.65 -0.19 0.00
CA ILE A 224 -9.95 0.37 0.36
C ILE A 224 -11.05 -0.56 -0.14
N ILE A 225 -11.96 -0.93 0.74
CA ILE A 225 -13.26 -1.51 0.39
C ILE A 225 -14.26 -0.38 0.45
N SER A 226 -14.93 -0.08 -0.66
CA SER A 226 -15.96 0.94 -0.74
C SER A 226 -17.31 0.35 -1.11
N GLY A 227 -18.37 0.94 -0.58
CA GLY A 227 -19.75 0.63 -0.90
C GLY A 227 -20.53 1.90 -1.16
N GLN A 228 -21.80 1.77 -1.58
CA GLN A 228 -22.67 2.91 -1.78
C GLN A 228 -22.98 3.56 -0.43
N ALA A 229 -22.85 4.88 -0.35
CA ALA A 229 -23.24 5.67 0.81
C ALA A 229 -24.78 5.78 0.88
N ASP A 230 -25.31 5.86 2.10
CA ASP A 230 -26.68 6.29 2.32
C ASP A 230 -26.83 7.78 1.99
N ASP A 231 -27.96 8.15 1.40
CA ASP A 231 -28.17 9.35 0.61
C ASP A 231 -27.85 10.70 1.29
N ASN A 232 -26.87 11.42 0.76
CA ASN A 232 -26.71 12.87 0.91
C ASN A 232 -26.98 13.64 -0.40
N ILE A 233 -27.73 13.07 -1.34
CA ILE A 233 -28.04 13.73 -2.63
C ILE A 233 -28.69 15.09 -2.41
N GLN A 234 -29.58 15.20 -1.43
CA GLN A 234 -30.26 16.46 -1.10
C GLN A 234 -29.26 17.54 -0.67
N LEU A 235 -28.21 17.17 0.06
CA LEU A 235 -27.20 18.12 0.53
C LEU A 235 -26.40 18.71 -0.63
N TYR A 236 -26.03 17.91 -1.63
CA TYR A 236 -25.38 18.41 -2.85
C TYR A 236 -26.28 19.38 -3.62
N GLN A 237 -27.59 19.10 -3.71
CA GLN A 237 -28.55 19.99 -4.37
C GLN A 237 -28.69 21.32 -3.63
N ILE A 238 -28.75 21.30 -2.30
CA ILE A 238 -28.84 22.51 -1.49
C ILE A 238 -27.54 23.32 -1.61
N MET A 239 -26.41 22.70 -1.40
CA MET A 239 -25.09 23.35 -1.46
C MET A 239 -24.75 23.90 -2.85
N ASN A 240 -25.30 23.36 -3.91
CA ASN A 240 -25.14 23.89 -5.26
C ASN A 240 -25.62 25.33 -5.43
N SER A 241 -26.53 25.81 -4.57
CA SER A 241 -27.03 27.20 -4.60
C SER A 241 -26.12 28.21 -3.88
N LEU A 242 -25.24 27.72 -2.98
CA LEU A 242 -24.39 28.56 -2.12
C LEU A 242 -23.35 29.41 -2.89
N PRO A 243 -22.64 28.90 -3.90
CA PRO A 243 -21.64 29.66 -4.65
C PRO A 243 -22.22 30.96 -5.29
N ALA A 244 -23.51 30.97 -5.63
CA ALA A 244 -24.17 32.15 -6.21
C ALA A 244 -24.38 33.30 -5.19
N HIS A 245 -24.29 33.00 -3.89
CA HIS A 245 -24.45 34.00 -2.83
C HIS A 245 -23.12 34.49 -2.28
N LEU A 246 -21.99 33.86 -2.64
CA LEU A 246 -20.66 34.22 -2.18
C LEU A 246 -19.93 35.05 -3.25
N ILE A 247 -19.13 36.01 -2.83
CA ILE A 247 -18.44 36.98 -3.67
C ILE A 247 -16.99 36.54 -3.89
N ARG A 248 -16.59 36.35 -5.15
CA ARG A 248 -15.21 36.02 -5.52
C ARG A 248 -14.29 37.23 -5.34
N GLN A 249 -13.14 37.04 -4.69
CA GLN A 249 -12.03 37.98 -4.63
C GLN A 249 -11.28 38.05 -5.95
N GLU A 250 -10.87 39.26 -6.37
CA GLU A 250 -10.02 39.45 -7.57
C GLU A 250 -8.53 39.14 -7.29
N THR A 251 -8.10 39.31 -6.04
CA THR A 251 -6.74 39.08 -5.59
C THR A 251 -6.78 38.41 -4.22
N GLU A 252 -5.70 37.72 -3.80
CA GLU A 252 -5.58 37.00 -2.54
C GLU A 252 -5.90 37.86 -1.29
N GLU A 253 -5.56 39.15 -1.31
CA GLU A 253 -5.83 40.11 -0.24
C GLU A 253 -7.02 41.05 -0.57
N GLY A 254 -7.83 40.71 -1.58
CA GLY A 254 -8.95 41.53 -2.05
C GLY A 254 -10.19 41.45 -1.14
N GLU A 255 -11.14 42.36 -1.34
CA GLU A 255 -12.46 42.30 -0.68
C GLU A 255 -13.31 41.20 -1.34
N GLY A 256 -13.92 40.30 -0.54
CA GLY A 256 -14.81 39.23 -1.00
C GLY A 256 -14.77 38.02 -0.07
N ASP A 257 -15.54 37.01 -0.41
CA ASP A 257 -15.77 35.83 0.43
C ASP A 257 -14.78 34.69 0.14
N TYR A 258 -14.33 34.56 -1.10
CA TYR A 258 -13.38 33.50 -1.47
C TYR A 258 -12.44 33.89 -2.60
N TRP A 259 -11.23 33.33 -2.55
CA TRP A 259 -10.21 33.46 -3.59
C TRP A 259 -9.98 32.12 -4.31
N VAL A 260 -9.67 32.20 -5.60
CA VAL A 260 -9.45 31.02 -6.44
C VAL A 260 -8.00 31.02 -6.90
N ASP A 261 -7.23 30.06 -6.44
CA ASP A 261 -5.91 29.78 -6.98
C ASP A 261 -6.01 28.79 -8.15
N GLU A 262 -6.01 29.32 -9.37
CA GLU A 262 -6.08 28.53 -10.60
C GLU A 262 -4.84 27.66 -10.82
N LYS A 263 -3.68 28.06 -10.24
CA LYS A 263 -2.43 27.30 -10.38
C LYS A 263 -2.37 26.12 -9.42
N ALA A 264 -2.85 26.30 -8.21
CA ALA A 264 -2.93 25.23 -7.21
C ALA A 264 -4.25 24.44 -7.29
N HIS A 265 -5.17 24.79 -8.20
CA HIS A 265 -6.52 24.21 -8.29
C HIS A 265 -7.28 24.21 -6.94
N GLN A 266 -7.15 25.30 -6.18
CA GLN A 266 -7.74 25.43 -4.86
C GLN A 266 -8.65 26.64 -4.76
N VAL A 267 -9.67 26.51 -3.90
CA VAL A 267 -10.53 27.64 -3.50
C VAL A 267 -10.32 27.86 -2.01
N ILE A 268 -10.07 29.09 -1.62
CA ILE A 268 -9.77 29.49 -0.24
C ILE A 268 -10.83 30.50 0.19
N LEU A 269 -11.54 30.22 1.29
CA LEU A 269 -12.47 31.16 1.91
C LEU A 269 -11.70 32.19 2.73
N SER A 270 -12.10 33.47 2.61
CA SER A 270 -11.61 34.53 3.48
C SER A 270 -12.29 34.45 4.87
N GLU A 271 -11.76 35.15 5.86
CA GLU A 271 -12.37 35.20 7.19
C GLU A 271 -13.82 35.73 7.10
N ALA A 272 -14.08 36.78 6.31
CA ALA A 272 -15.42 37.28 6.02
C ALA A 272 -16.28 36.25 5.27
N GLY A 273 -15.69 35.45 4.38
CA GLY A 273 -16.39 34.42 3.63
C GLY A 273 -16.83 33.26 4.50
N HIS A 274 -16.07 32.93 5.54
CA HIS A 274 -16.51 31.95 6.53
C HIS A 274 -17.72 32.40 7.31
N GLU A 275 -17.70 33.65 7.83
CA GLU A 275 -18.83 34.22 8.54
C GLU A 275 -20.07 34.31 7.66
N HIS A 276 -19.89 34.72 6.39
CA HIS A 276 -21.00 34.85 5.45
C HIS A 276 -21.59 33.47 5.07
N ALA A 277 -20.76 32.48 4.85
CA ALA A 277 -21.22 31.11 4.59
C ALA A 277 -21.98 30.51 5.79
N GLU A 278 -21.48 30.73 7.03
CA GLU A 278 -22.18 30.31 8.25
C GLU A 278 -23.55 30.96 8.35
N GLN A 279 -23.65 32.25 8.09
CA GLN A 279 -24.94 32.99 8.10
C GLN A 279 -25.94 32.43 7.08
N ILE A 280 -25.49 32.10 5.88
CA ILE A 280 -26.34 31.50 4.83
C ILE A 280 -26.81 30.10 5.27
N LEU A 281 -25.92 29.28 5.84
CA LEU A 281 -26.27 27.95 6.31
C LEU A 281 -27.23 27.95 7.49
N ILE A 282 -27.12 28.94 8.38
CA ILE A 282 -28.08 29.17 9.47
C ILE A 282 -29.46 29.57 8.89
N GLN A 283 -29.51 30.47 7.90
CA GLN A 283 -30.76 30.82 7.23
C GLN A 283 -31.42 29.64 6.50
N MET A 284 -30.62 28.71 5.99
CA MET A 284 -31.10 27.47 5.38
C MET A 284 -31.49 26.39 6.40
N GLY A 285 -31.24 26.60 7.68
CA GLY A 285 -31.57 25.67 8.77
C GLY A 285 -30.62 24.45 8.83
N LEU A 286 -29.46 24.55 8.20
CA LEU A 286 -28.43 23.47 8.19
C LEU A 286 -27.39 23.64 9.30
N LEU A 287 -27.27 24.83 9.87
CA LEU A 287 -26.37 25.18 10.96
C LEU A 287 -27.13 25.89 12.08
N GLN A 288 -26.77 25.64 13.33
CA GLN A 288 -27.37 26.36 14.47
C GLN A 288 -26.63 27.68 14.74
N GLU A 289 -27.32 28.68 15.33
CA GLU A 289 -26.78 30.04 15.54
C GLU A 289 -25.47 30.11 16.36
N ASN A 290 -25.16 29.09 17.16
CA ASN A 290 -23.98 29.08 18.00
C ASN A 290 -22.92 28.03 17.54
N ASP A 291 -23.17 27.37 16.42
CA ASP A 291 -22.27 26.36 15.86
C ASP A 291 -21.34 26.96 14.80
N SER A 292 -20.14 26.43 14.72
CA SER A 292 -19.19 26.78 13.66
C SER A 292 -19.07 25.65 12.63
N LEU A 293 -18.84 26.02 11.36
CA LEU A 293 -18.48 25.07 10.28
C LEU A 293 -17.26 24.20 10.60
N TYR A 294 -16.38 24.68 11.49
CA TYR A 294 -15.19 23.96 11.92
C TYR A 294 -15.41 23.00 13.09
N SER A 295 -16.59 22.91 13.62
CA SER A 295 -16.89 21.90 14.64
C SER A 295 -16.88 20.50 14.01
N ALA A 296 -16.49 19.49 14.77
CA ALA A 296 -16.42 18.12 14.28
C ALA A 296 -17.77 17.60 13.74
N ALA A 297 -18.90 18.10 14.26
CA ALA A 297 -20.24 17.76 13.80
C ALA A 297 -20.57 18.35 12.41
N ASN A 298 -19.97 19.49 12.06
CA ASN A 298 -20.32 20.27 10.86
C ASN A 298 -19.26 20.16 9.74
N ILE A 299 -18.21 19.37 9.92
CA ILE A 299 -17.15 19.19 8.91
C ILE A 299 -17.71 18.72 7.57
N ALA A 300 -18.75 17.90 7.56
CA ALA A 300 -19.43 17.46 6.34
C ALA A 300 -20.03 18.64 5.55
N LEU A 301 -20.64 19.64 6.23
CA LEU A 301 -21.16 20.84 5.59
C LEU A 301 -20.06 21.65 4.91
N MET A 302 -18.91 21.80 5.59
CA MET A 302 -17.74 22.47 5.03
C MET A 302 -17.21 21.75 3.78
N HIS A 303 -17.14 20.43 3.82
CA HIS A 303 -16.72 19.62 2.67
C HIS A 303 -17.65 19.83 1.45
N HIS A 304 -18.95 19.74 1.63
CA HIS A 304 -19.92 19.96 0.54
C HIS A 304 -19.89 21.38 0.00
N LEU A 305 -19.70 22.39 0.87
CA LEU A 305 -19.53 23.79 0.48
C LEU A 305 -18.28 23.95 -0.42
N MET A 306 -17.14 23.39 0.01
CA MET A 306 -15.90 23.46 -0.75
C MET A 306 -15.98 22.70 -2.08
N ALA A 307 -16.62 21.54 -2.11
CA ALA A 307 -16.88 20.79 -3.33
C ALA A 307 -17.77 21.61 -4.31
N ALA A 308 -18.82 22.26 -3.83
CA ALA A 308 -19.68 23.13 -4.64
C ALA A 308 -18.91 24.34 -5.20
N LEU A 309 -18.11 25.02 -4.35
CA LEU A 309 -17.28 26.15 -4.78
C LEU A 309 -16.26 25.72 -5.85
N ARG A 310 -15.55 24.62 -5.64
CA ARG A 310 -14.60 24.05 -6.64
C ARG A 310 -15.30 23.72 -7.95
N ALA A 311 -16.47 23.06 -7.90
CA ALA A 311 -17.25 22.69 -9.08
C ALA A 311 -17.66 23.91 -9.92
N HIS A 312 -18.06 25.02 -9.26
CA HIS A 312 -18.49 26.24 -9.95
C HIS A 312 -17.34 27.09 -10.47
N THR A 313 -16.18 27.11 -9.79
CA THR A 313 -15.09 28.04 -10.07
C THR A 313 -13.95 27.45 -10.89
N LEU A 314 -13.62 26.18 -10.70
CA LEU A 314 -12.45 25.53 -11.29
C LEU A 314 -12.81 24.54 -12.41
N PHE A 315 -14.01 23.97 -12.40
CA PHE A 315 -14.38 22.94 -13.37
C PHE A 315 -15.40 23.45 -14.37
N HIS A 316 -15.01 23.55 -15.62
CA HIS A 316 -15.81 24.11 -16.72
C HIS A 316 -16.19 23.04 -17.73
N LYS A 317 -17.46 23.09 -18.17
CA LYS A 317 -17.98 22.23 -19.24
C LYS A 317 -17.20 22.46 -20.54
N ASP A 318 -17.04 21.41 -21.32
CA ASP A 318 -16.31 21.36 -22.60
C ASP A 318 -14.79 21.61 -22.49
N GLN A 319 -14.30 21.79 -21.27
CA GLN A 319 -12.86 21.91 -20.97
C GLN A 319 -12.39 20.75 -20.07
N HIS A 320 -13.01 20.59 -18.90
CA HIS A 320 -12.67 19.58 -17.91
C HIS A 320 -13.60 18.36 -17.95
N TYR A 321 -14.80 18.52 -18.49
CA TYR A 321 -15.79 17.44 -18.65
C TYR A 321 -16.78 17.77 -19.77
N VAL A 322 -17.45 16.73 -20.27
CA VAL A 322 -18.58 16.81 -21.18
C VAL A 322 -19.78 16.06 -20.58
N ILE A 323 -20.98 16.39 -21.06
CA ILE A 323 -22.19 15.61 -20.72
C ILE A 323 -22.48 14.69 -21.90
N GLN A 324 -22.41 13.38 -21.65
CA GLN A 324 -22.72 12.34 -22.62
C GLN A 324 -23.73 11.37 -22.02
N ASP A 325 -24.81 11.09 -22.73
CA ASP A 325 -25.89 10.18 -22.28
C ASP A 325 -26.51 10.52 -20.92
N GLY A 326 -26.46 11.80 -20.51
CA GLY A 326 -26.97 12.28 -19.22
C GLY A 326 -25.98 12.10 -18.06
N GLU A 327 -24.73 11.73 -18.34
CA GLU A 327 -23.67 11.53 -17.36
C GLU A 327 -22.51 12.50 -17.59
N ILE A 328 -21.81 12.86 -16.51
CA ILE A 328 -20.57 13.63 -16.57
C ILE A 328 -19.42 12.69 -16.95
N VAL A 329 -18.74 12.99 -18.08
CA VAL A 329 -17.55 12.28 -18.52
C VAL A 329 -16.36 13.22 -18.47
N ILE A 330 -15.33 12.84 -17.73
CA ILE A 330 -14.11 13.64 -17.55
C ILE A 330 -13.33 13.74 -18.84
N VAL A 331 -12.80 14.92 -19.14
CA VAL A 331 -11.83 15.18 -20.21
C VAL A 331 -10.45 15.25 -19.57
N ASP A 332 -9.54 14.45 -20.05
CA ASP A 332 -8.13 14.49 -19.65
C ASP A 332 -7.50 15.81 -20.13
N GLU A 333 -6.97 16.61 -19.23
CA GLU A 333 -6.43 17.94 -19.54
C GLU A 333 -5.24 17.90 -20.50
N PHE A 334 -4.44 16.82 -20.46
CA PHE A 334 -3.23 16.71 -21.28
C PHE A 334 -3.48 16.10 -22.66
N THR A 335 -4.34 15.11 -22.73
CA THR A 335 -4.59 14.38 -23.98
C THR A 335 -5.88 14.81 -24.68
N GLY A 336 -6.79 15.53 -24.01
CA GLY A 336 -8.13 15.86 -24.50
C GLY A 336 -9.03 14.65 -24.71
N ARG A 337 -8.66 13.48 -24.17
CA ARG A 337 -9.43 12.24 -24.32
C ARG A 337 -10.54 12.15 -23.28
N LEU A 338 -11.65 11.55 -23.68
CA LEU A 338 -12.75 11.25 -22.77
C LEU A 338 -12.38 10.04 -21.89
N MET A 339 -12.49 10.23 -20.59
CA MET A 339 -12.23 9.19 -19.59
C MET A 339 -13.54 8.59 -19.10
N SER A 340 -14.14 7.69 -19.86
CA SER A 340 -15.39 7.03 -19.47
C SER A 340 -15.16 6.12 -18.25
N GLY A 341 -16.06 6.24 -17.26
CA GLY A 341 -16.03 5.42 -16.04
C GLY A 341 -15.13 5.96 -14.93
N ARG A 342 -14.30 6.98 -15.17
CA ARG A 342 -13.59 7.70 -14.10
C ARG A 342 -14.51 8.75 -13.48
N ARG A 343 -14.31 9.00 -12.18
CA ARG A 343 -15.02 10.02 -11.41
C ARG A 343 -14.02 10.79 -10.55
N TRP A 344 -14.24 12.10 -10.37
CA TRP A 344 -13.49 12.85 -9.38
C TRP A 344 -13.85 12.39 -7.97
N SER A 345 -12.89 12.38 -7.09
CA SER A 345 -13.04 12.07 -5.67
C SER A 345 -13.58 13.24 -4.86
N GLU A 346 -13.78 13.05 -3.58
CA GLU A 346 -14.09 14.09 -2.60
C GLU A 346 -15.40 14.85 -2.88
N GLY A 347 -16.45 14.15 -3.33
CA GLY A 347 -17.74 14.77 -3.61
C GLY A 347 -17.75 15.73 -4.80
N LEU A 348 -16.60 15.99 -5.43
CA LEU A 348 -16.50 16.94 -6.54
C LEU A 348 -17.32 16.51 -7.75
N HIS A 349 -17.31 15.21 -8.08
CA HIS A 349 -18.09 14.71 -9.21
C HIS A 349 -19.60 14.93 -8.99
N GLN A 350 -20.09 14.64 -7.80
CA GLN A 350 -21.47 14.87 -7.39
C GLN A 350 -21.81 16.37 -7.38
N ALA A 351 -20.89 17.22 -6.95
CA ALA A 351 -21.05 18.67 -7.00
C ALA A 351 -21.15 19.18 -8.45
N VAL A 352 -20.40 18.61 -9.39
CA VAL A 352 -20.49 18.90 -10.82
C VAL A 352 -21.79 18.34 -11.40
N GLU A 353 -22.22 17.12 -11.03
CA GLU A 353 -23.53 16.56 -11.40
C GLU A 353 -24.66 17.48 -10.91
N ALA A 354 -24.60 17.98 -9.68
CA ALA A 354 -25.55 18.95 -9.13
C ALA A 354 -25.53 20.28 -9.90
N LYS A 355 -24.34 20.79 -10.24
CA LYS A 355 -24.16 22.03 -11.00
C LYS A 355 -24.81 21.95 -12.39
N GLU A 356 -24.65 20.83 -13.08
CA GLU A 356 -25.17 20.62 -14.43
C GLU A 356 -26.63 20.12 -14.44
N GLY A 357 -27.20 19.81 -13.26
CA GLY A 357 -28.57 19.33 -13.14
C GLY A 357 -28.80 17.93 -13.73
N VAL A 358 -27.77 17.13 -13.83
CA VAL A 358 -27.85 15.72 -14.21
C VAL A 358 -28.15 14.85 -12.98
N GLU A 359 -28.46 13.57 -13.19
CA GLU A 359 -28.73 12.66 -12.06
C GLU A 359 -27.48 12.52 -11.19
N ILE A 360 -27.61 12.88 -9.92
CA ILE A 360 -26.50 12.77 -8.94
C ILE A 360 -26.40 11.30 -8.55
N LYS A 361 -25.29 10.66 -8.92
CA LYS A 361 -25.02 9.30 -8.53
C LYS A 361 -24.47 9.25 -7.12
N ARG A 362 -24.86 8.22 -6.37
CA ARG A 362 -24.41 7.99 -4.99
C ARG A 362 -22.88 8.01 -4.89
N GLU A 363 -22.40 8.62 -3.82
CA GLU A 363 -20.99 8.58 -3.47
C GLU A 363 -20.60 7.18 -2.97
N ASN A 364 -19.37 6.76 -3.24
CA ASN A 364 -18.83 5.55 -2.65
C ASN A 364 -18.21 5.91 -1.28
N GLN A 365 -18.78 5.36 -0.23
CA GLN A 365 -18.23 5.50 1.13
C GLN A 365 -17.20 4.42 1.40
N THR A 366 -16.11 4.77 2.08
CA THR A 366 -15.13 3.80 2.58
C THR A 366 -15.76 2.94 3.67
N LEU A 367 -15.88 1.64 3.41
CA LEU A 367 -16.36 0.65 4.39
C LEU A 367 -15.23 0.16 5.28
N ALA A 368 -14.08 -0.11 4.70
CA ALA A 368 -12.88 -0.52 5.40
C ALA A 368 -11.64 -0.10 4.61
N SER A 369 -10.56 0.21 5.30
CA SER A 369 -9.29 0.54 4.68
C SER A 369 -8.12 0.09 5.55
N ILE A 370 -6.98 -0.19 4.92
CA ILE A 370 -5.71 -0.44 5.62
C ILE A 370 -4.55 -0.13 4.66
N THR A 371 -3.49 0.46 5.18
CA THR A 371 -2.25 0.60 4.39
C THR A 371 -1.48 -0.71 4.36
N PHE A 372 -0.70 -0.96 3.30
CA PHE A 372 0.18 -2.13 3.24
C PHE A 372 1.15 -2.17 4.42
N GLN A 373 1.67 -0.99 4.82
CA GLN A 373 2.56 -0.89 5.96
C GLN A 373 1.91 -1.47 7.22
N ASN A 374 0.69 -1.07 7.52
CA ASN A 374 -0.01 -1.52 8.71
C ASN A 374 -0.50 -2.97 8.58
N TYR A 375 -0.90 -3.41 7.37
CA TYR A 375 -1.27 -4.79 7.13
C TYR A 375 -0.10 -5.75 7.39
N PHE A 376 1.07 -5.52 6.76
CA PHE A 376 2.22 -6.41 6.93
C PHE A 376 2.83 -6.38 8.33
N ARG A 377 2.62 -5.32 9.09
CA ARG A 377 2.98 -5.26 10.52
C ARG A 377 2.12 -6.14 11.43
N LEU A 378 0.99 -6.68 10.94
CA LEU A 378 0.14 -7.61 11.69
C LEU A 378 0.75 -9.02 11.78
N TYR A 379 1.60 -9.39 10.85
CA TYR A 379 2.25 -10.69 10.90
C TYR A 379 3.19 -10.80 12.11
N THR A 380 3.10 -11.95 12.80
CA THR A 380 4.01 -12.25 13.92
C THR A 380 5.46 -12.27 13.46
N LYS A 381 5.72 -12.77 12.25
CA LYS A 381 7.01 -12.77 11.59
C LYS A 381 6.85 -12.36 10.14
N LEU A 382 7.63 -11.36 9.71
CA LEU A 382 7.68 -10.88 8.34
C LEU A 382 9.09 -11.05 7.80
N SER A 383 9.21 -11.47 6.56
CA SER A 383 10.47 -11.50 5.82
C SER A 383 10.22 -11.16 4.35
N GLY A 384 11.29 -10.88 3.64
CA GLY A 384 11.16 -10.56 2.23
C GLY A 384 12.41 -10.85 1.44
N MET A 385 12.28 -10.90 0.13
CA MET A 385 13.38 -11.11 -0.80
C MET A 385 13.24 -10.21 -2.01
N THR A 386 14.37 -9.70 -2.49
CA THR A 386 14.48 -8.89 -3.71
C THR A 386 15.91 -8.85 -4.18
N GLY A 387 16.14 -8.33 -5.38
CA GLY A 387 17.48 -8.06 -5.91
C GLY A 387 18.06 -6.70 -5.59
N THR A 388 17.29 -5.80 -4.94
CA THR A 388 17.57 -4.36 -4.88
C THR A 388 17.11 -3.69 -3.58
N ALA A 389 17.32 -4.31 -2.41
CA ALA A 389 16.86 -3.77 -1.13
C ALA A 389 17.81 -2.74 -0.51
N ASP A 390 19.14 -2.79 -0.79
CA ASP A 390 20.16 -1.98 -0.12
C ASP A 390 19.89 -0.47 -0.26
N THR A 391 19.35 -0.04 -1.40
CA THR A 391 19.04 1.38 -1.63
C THR A 391 17.97 1.91 -0.69
N GLU A 392 17.03 1.06 -0.26
CA GLU A 392 15.89 1.38 0.61
C GLU A 392 16.00 0.72 1.99
N ALA A 393 17.20 0.22 2.38
CA ALA A 393 17.41 -0.50 3.64
C ALA A 393 17.01 0.32 4.87
N PHE A 394 17.17 1.64 4.83
CA PHE A 394 16.74 2.54 5.89
C PHE A 394 15.22 2.56 6.05
N GLU A 395 14.48 2.60 4.95
CA GLU A 395 13.02 2.58 4.95
C GLU A 395 12.49 1.24 5.48
N PHE A 396 13.00 0.12 4.99
CA PHE A 396 12.65 -1.20 5.50
C PHE A 396 12.87 -1.33 7.01
N GLN A 397 13.99 -0.81 7.52
CA GLN A 397 14.28 -0.83 8.94
C GLN A 397 13.35 0.09 9.73
N SER A 398 13.10 1.32 9.25
CA SER A 398 12.34 2.32 10.01
C SER A 398 10.84 2.07 10.01
N ILE A 399 10.27 1.54 8.93
CA ILE A 399 8.83 1.30 8.78
C ILE A 399 8.44 -0.10 9.23
N TYR A 400 9.15 -1.12 8.77
CA TYR A 400 8.79 -2.54 8.95
C TYR A 400 9.67 -3.28 9.95
N ASN A 401 10.69 -2.62 10.51
CA ASN A 401 11.72 -3.23 11.37
C ASN A 401 12.46 -4.40 10.69
N LEU A 402 12.60 -4.36 9.37
CA LEU A 402 13.25 -5.40 8.58
C LEU A 402 14.70 -5.03 8.29
N GLU A 403 15.65 -5.84 8.79
CA GLU A 403 17.06 -5.72 8.47
C GLU A 403 17.36 -6.32 7.10
N THR A 404 18.05 -5.58 6.23
CA THR A 404 18.49 -6.07 4.92
C THR A 404 19.85 -6.78 5.03
N VAL A 405 19.92 -8.00 4.49
CA VAL A 405 21.16 -8.78 4.42
C VAL A 405 21.52 -9.03 2.95
N ILE A 406 22.65 -8.45 2.53
CA ILE A 406 23.16 -8.60 1.16
C ILE A 406 23.91 -9.92 1.04
N ILE A 407 23.40 -10.83 0.21
CA ILE A 407 23.94 -12.17 0.01
C ILE A 407 24.81 -12.16 -1.25
N PRO A 408 26.05 -12.69 -1.18
CA PRO A 408 26.92 -12.77 -2.35
C PRO A 408 26.33 -13.71 -3.42
N THR A 409 26.62 -13.43 -4.68
CA THR A 409 26.21 -14.27 -5.80
C THR A 409 26.94 -15.63 -5.77
N ASN A 410 26.29 -16.67 -6.27
CA ASN A 410 26.88 -18.01 -6.38
C ASN A 410 28.09 -18.04 -7.30
N ARG A 411 28.04 -17.30 -8.42
CA ARG A 411 29.17 -17.14 -9.36
C ARG A 411 29.52 -15.64 -9.46
N PRO A 412 30.80 -15.29 -9.73
CA PRO A 412 31.20 -13.91 -9.93
C PRO A 412 30.43 -13.23 -11.08
N VAL A 413 30.01 -12.01 -10.89
CA VAL A 413 29.31 -11.22 -11.91
C VAL A 413 30.27 -10.81 -13.02
N GLN A 414 29.93 -11.12 -14.28
CA GLN A 414 30.71 -10.74 -15.47
C GLN A 414 30.11 -9.55 -16.24
N ARG A 415 28.94 -9.09 -15.86
CA ARG A 415 28.26 -7.96 -16.49
C ARG A 415 29.09 -6.70 -16.45
N LYS A 416 29.09 -5.96 -17.58
CA LYS A 416 29.76 -4.66 -17.73
C LYS A 416 28.73 -3.55 -17.78
N ASP A 417 28.71 -2.71 -16.76
CA ASP A 417 27.86 -1.52 -16.71
C ASP A 417 28.66 -0.32 -17.25
N PHE A 418 28.26 0.18 -18.43
CA PHE A 418 28.91 1.33 -19.08
C PHE A 418 28.42 2.64 -18.45
N ASN A 419 29.21 3.72 -18.61
CA ASN A 419 28.80 5.06 -18.22
C ASN A 419 27.58 5.52 -19.03
N ASP A 420 26.80 6.42 -18.43
CA ASP A 420 25.64 7.03 -19.09
C ASP A 420 26.12 7.93 -20.24
N GLN A 421 25.40 7.91 -21.34
CA GLN A 421 25.57 8.82 -22.47
C GLN A 421 24.51 9.91 -22.41
N ILE A 422 24.94 11.18 -22.34
CA ILE A 422 24.03 12.31 -22.16
C ILE A 422 24.07 13.15 -23.43
N PHE A 423 22.88 13.41 -24.00
CA PHE A 423 22.65 14.17 -25.22
C PHE A 423 21.94 15.49 -24.90
N ARG A 424 21.94 16.43 -25.83
CA ARG A 424 21.29 17.74 -25.69
C ARG A 424 19.76 17.60 -25.79
N SER A 425 19.29 16.84 -26.79
CA SER A 425 17.89 16.65 -27.10
C SER A 425 17.48 15.17 -27.02
N ALA A 426 16.20 14.95 -26.89
CA ALA A 426 15.61 13.61 -26.94
C ALA A 426 15.79 12.98 -28.34
N GLU A 427 15.73 13.79 -29.43
CA GLU A 427 15.94 13.31 -30.78
C GLU A 427 17.34 12.68 -30.97
N GLU A 428 18.40 13.38 -30.55
CA GLU A 428 19.77 12.88 -30.62
C GLU A 428 19.96 11.61 -29.77
N LYS A 429 19.32 11.56 -28.59
CA LYS A 429 19.32 10.40 -27.71
C LYS A 429 18.74 9.17 -28.41
N PHE A 430 17.53 9.29 -28.99
CA PHE A 430 16.87 8.17 -29.64
C PHE A 430 17.58 7.74 -30.93
N GLU A 431 18.20 8.64 -31.69
CA GLU A 431 19.07 8.29 -32.83
C GLU A 431 20.26 7.41 -32.37
N ALA A 432 20.86 7.75 -31.23
CA ALA A 432 21.97 6.98 -30.69
C ALA A 432 21.51 5.61 -30.16
N VAL A 433 20.34 5.55 -29.54
CA VAL A 433 19.72 4.28 -29.08
C VAL A 433 19.50 3.34 -30.25
N VAL A 434 18.86 3.81 -31.33
CA VAL A 434 18.61 2.98 -32.53
C VAL A 434 19.91 2.48 -33.15
N LYS A 435 20.95 3.31 -33.19
CA LYS A 435 22.26 2.93 -33.73
C LYS A 435 22.92 1.83 -32.88
N ASP A 436 22.87 1.92 -31.55
CA ASP A 436 23.44 0.86 -30.68
C ASP A 436 22.65 -0.45 -30.83
N ILE A 437 21.32 -0.39 -30.94
CA ILE A 437 20.49 -1.57 -31.19
C ILE A 437 20.86 -2.21 -32.53
N GLU A 438 21.04 -1.42 -33.59
CA GLU A 438 21.44 -1.91 -34.91
C GLU A 438 22.81 -2.60 -34.87
N GLU A 439 23.79 -2.03 -34.16
CA GLU A 439 25.12 -2.60 -33.99
C GLU A 439 25.07 -3.91 -33.20
N CYS A 440 24.25 -4.01 -32.15
CA CYS A 440 24.05 -5.23 -31.38
C CYS A 440 23.37 -6.31 -32.22
N HIS A 441 22.31 -5.96 -32.95
CA HIS A 441 21.59 -6.89 -33.83
C HIS A 441 22.51 -7.49 -34.91
N LYS A 442 23.36 -6.67 -35.51
CA LYS A 442 24.36 -7.13 -36.52
C LYS A 442 25.36 -8.12 -35.93
N ARG A 443 25.67 -8.04 -34.64
CA ARG A 443 26.55 -9.00 -33.94
C ARG A 443 25.81 -10.25 -33.47
N GLY A 444 24.49 -10.32 -33.65
CA GLY A 444 23.63 -11.37 -33.08
C GLY A 444 23.44 -11.24 -31.56
N GLN A 445 23.78 -10.12 -30.97
CA GLN A 445 23.59 -9.84 -29.54
C GLN A 445 22.14 -9.44 -29.27
N PRO A 446 21.41 -10.12 -28.35
CA PRO A 446 20.06 -9.71 -27.98
C PRO A 446 20.08 -8.40 -27.19
N VAL A 447 19.02 -7.59 -27.37
CA VAL A 447 18.86 -6.29 -26.74
C VAL A 447 17.51 -6.19 -26.04
N LEU A 448 17.53 -5.73 -24.79
CA LEU A 448 16.34 -5.33 -24.07
C LEU A 448 16.38 -3.81 -23.83
N VAL A 449 15.42 -3.11 -24.38
CA VAL A 449 15.27 -1.65 -24.22
C VAL A 449 14.24 -1.38 -23.14
N GLY A 450 14.67 -0.74 -22.05
CA GLY A 450 13.79 -0.27 -20.96
C GLY A 450 13.40 1.19 -21.18
N THR A 451 12.09 1.47 -21.16
CA THR A 451 11.53 2.83 -21.25
C THR A 451 10.75 3.16 -19.98
N THR A 452 10.62 4.44 -19.65
CA THR A 452 9.89 4.91 -18.46
C THR A 452 8.40 5.06 -18.72
N SER A 453 7.98 5.33 -19.96
CA SER A 453 6.59 5.52 -20.34
C SER A 453 6.19 4.68 -21.56
N ILE A 454 4.87 4.53 -21.74
CA ILE A 454 4.29 3.84 -22.92
C ILE A 454 4.61 4.64 -24.19
N GLU A 455 4.53 5.97 -24.13
CA GLU A 455 4.80 6.84 -25.27
C GLU A 455 6.25 6.68 -25.77
N ASN A 456 7.21 6.62 -24.84
CA ASN A 456 8.61 6.38 -25.20
C ASN A 456 8.83 4.99 -25.78
N SER A 457 8.09 3.98 -25.29
CA SER A 457 8.09 2.64 -25.87
C SER A 457 7.56 2.60 -27.30
N GLU A 458 6.46 3.31 -27.56
CA GLU A 458 5.88 3.45 -28.91
C GLU A 458 6.77 4.26 -29.84
N LEU A 459 7.43 5.31 -29.32
CA LEU A 459 8.39 6.11 -30.08
C LEU A 459 9.57 5.26 -30.55
N VAL A 460 10.19 4.51 -29.63
CA VAL A 460 11.29 3.59 -29.94
C VAL A 460 10.83 2.55 -30.96
N SER A 461 9.64 1.97 -30.78
CA SER A 461 9.07 1.00 -31.73
C SER A 461 8.91 1.58 -33.13
N ARG A 462 8.37 2.80 -33.26
CA ARG A 462 8.25 3.48 -34.55
C ARG A 462 9.60 3.73 -35.22
N LEU A 463 10.62 4.11 -34.44
CA LEU A 463 11.98 4.34 -34.96
C LEU A 463 12.63 3.03 -35.41
N LEU A 464 12.45 1.94 -34.68
CA LEU A 464 12.95 0.61 -35.08
C LEU A 464 12.25 0.10 -36.32
N GLN A 465 10.92 0.29 -36.47
CA GLN A 465 10.20 -0.02 -37.71
C GLN A 465 10.74 0.77 -38.91
N LYS A 466 10.99 2.05 -38.72
CA LYS A 466 11.60 2.90 -39.77
C LYS A 466 13.01 2.44 -40.16
N ALA A 467 13.77 1.91 -39.20
CA ALA A 467 15.08 1.31 -39.44
C ALA A 467 15.04 -0.12 -40.02
N GLY A 468 13.85 -0.71 -40.16
CA GLY A 468 13.66 -2.08 -40.64
C GLY A 468 14.10 -3.17 -39.69
N LEU A 469 14.17 -2.89 -38.39
CA LEU A 469 14.61 -3.83 -37.36
C LEU A 469 13.40 -4.57 -36.74
N PRO A 470 13.34 -5.91 -36.83
CA PRO A 470 12.26 -6.68 -36.21
C PRO A 470 12.38 -6.64 -34.69
N HIS A 471 11.30 -6.33 -34.00
CA HIS A 471 11.29 -6.20 -32.55
C HIS A 471 9.93 -6.57 -31.95
N ASN A 472 9.93 -6.89 -30.66
CA ASN A 472 8.75 -7.12 -29.84
C ASN A 472 8.56 -5.96 -28.86
N VAL A 473 7.31 -5.55 -28.64
CA VAL A 473 6.96 -4.53 -27.64
C VAL A 473 6.14 -5.18 -26.54
N LEU A 474 6.52 -4.95 -25.30
CA LEU A 474 5.82 -5.40 -24.10
C LEU A 474 5.03 -4.24 -23.51
N ASN A 475 3.72 -4.39 -23.47
CA ASN A 475 2.79 -3.47 -22.82
C ASN A 475 2.11 -4.19 -21.67
N ALA A 476 1.99 -3.55 -20.51
CA ALA A 476 1.51 -4.11 -19.24
C ALA A 476 0.03 -4.62 -19.23
N LYS A 477 -0.57 -4.89 -20.37
CA LYS A 477 -1.99 -5.26 -20.48
C LYS A 477 -2.29 -6.77 -20.47
N GLU A 478 -1.30 -7.63 -20.73
CA GLU A 478 -1.49 -9.08 -20.87
C GLU A 478 -0.31 -9.86 -20.28
N HIS A 479 -0.33 -10.14 -18.99
CA HIS A 479 0.78 -10.76 -18.25
C HIS A 479 1.27 -12.12 -18.79
N GLU A 480 0.36 -12.98 -19.26
CA GLU A 480 0.74 -14.28 -19.82
C GLU A 480 1.50 -14.14 -21.14
N ARG A 481 1.03 -13.27 -22.03
CA ARG A 481 1.69 -13.00 -23.30
C ARG A 481 3.05 -12.32 -23.10
N GLU A 482 3.17 -11.47 -22.09
CA GLU A 482 4.43 -10.85 -21.68
C GLU A 482 5.46 -11.90 -21.27
N ALA A 483 5.07 -12.89 -20.47
CA ALA A 483 5.96 -13.94 -20.02
C ALA A 483 6.54 -14.75 -21.20
N LEU A 484 5.74 -15.03 -22.23
CA LEU A 484 6.17 -15.72 -23.44
C LEU A 484 7.17 -14.88 -24.26
N ILE A 485 6.92 -13.57 -24.42
CA ILE A 485 7.82 -12.67 -25.16
C ILE A 485 9.14 -12.52 -24.40
N VAL A 486 9.08 -12.31 -23.08
CA VAL A 486 10.29 -12.19 -22.24
C VAL A 486 11.12 -13.48 -22.27
N ALA A 487 10.46 -14.65 -22.26
CA ALA A 487 11.13 -15.93 -22.38
C ALA A 487 11.97 -16.06 -23.67
N GLN A 488 11.58 -15.37 -24.74
CA GLN A 488 12.28 -15.37 -26.03
C GLN A 488 13.24 -14.19 -26.23
N ALA A 489 13.26 -13.23 -25.29
CA ALA A 489 14.10 -12.02 -25.38
C ALA A 489 15.61 -12.31 -25.36
N GLY A 490 16.01 -13.50 -24.93
CA GLY A 490 17.41 -13.97 -24.92
C GLY A 490 17.88 -14.65 -26.22
N LYS A 491 17.06 -14.77 -27.28
CA LYS A 491 17.43 -15.38 -28.55
C LYS A 491 18.43 -14.53 -29.33
N VAL A 492 19.16 -15.17 -30.25
CA VAL A 492 20.16 -14.52 -31.10
C VAL A 492 19.56 -13.30 -31.82
N GLY A 493 20.11 -12.11 -31.60
CA GLY A 493 19.71 -10.87 -32.25
C GLY A 493 18.28 -10.39 -31.91
N ALA A 494 17.62 -10.94 -30.91
CA ALA A 494 16.29 -10.50 -30.49
C ALA A 494 16.31 -9.05 -29.97
N ILE A 495 15.33 -8.27 -30.38
CA ILE A 495 15.12 -6.89 -29.87
C ILE A 495 13.77 -6.86 -29.16
N THR A 496 13.80 -6.49 -27.90
CA THR A 496 12.62 -6.38 -27.05
C THR A 496 12.55 -4.99 -26.44
N VAL A 497 11.46 -4.27 -26.63
CA VAL A 497 11.17 -2.98 -26.02
C VAL A 497 10.16 -3.21 -24.90
N ALA A 498 10.49 -2.81 -23.68
CA ALA A 498 9.64 -3.04 -22.52
C ALA A 498 9.50 -1.76 -21.71
N THR A 499 8.29 -1.48 -21.21
CA THR A 499 8.09 -0.50 -20.16
C THR A 499 8.62 -1.06 -18.83
N ASN A 500 8.84 -0.16 -17.88
CA ASN A 500 9.58 -0.41 -16.64
C ASN A 500 9.15 -1.68 -15.86
N MET A 501 7.86 -1.96 -15.77
CA MET A 501 7.29 -3.07 -14.99
C MET A 501 7.10 -4.37 -15.80
N ALA A 502 7.15 -4.30 -17.14
CA ALA A 502 6.85 -5.44 -17.99
C ALA A 502 7.85 -6.59 -17.80
N GLY A 503 7.32 -7.80 -17.64
CA GLY A 503 8.10 -9.03 -17.47
C GLY A 503 8.83 -9.17 -16.13
N ARG A 504 8.41 -8.47 -15.06
CA ARG A 504 8.93 -8.66 -13.70
C ARG A 504 8.62 -10.07 -13.21
N GLY A 505 9.54 -10.68 -12.46
CA GLY A 505 9.39 -12.07 -12.01
C GLY A 505 9.64 -13.13 -13.08
N THR A 506 9.94 -12.75 -14.33
CA THR A 506 10.26 -13.69 -15.41
C THR A 506 11.74 -13.62 -15.75
N ASP A 507 12.38 -14.81 -15.86
CA ASP A 507 13.80 -14.92 -16.21
C ASP A 507 14.00 -14.86 -17.72
N ILE A 508 15.03 -14.10 -18.15
CA ILE A 508 15.51 -14.10 -19.53
C ILE A 508 16.68 -15.09 -19.61
N VAL A 509 16.48 -16.16 -20.34
CA VAL A 509 17.47 -17.21 -20.57
C VAL A 509 18.18 -16.93 -21.90
N LEU A 510 19.52 -16.91 -21.91
CA LEU A 510 20.28 -16.73 -23.13
C LEU A 510 20.07 -17.95 -24.07
N GLY A 511 19.78 -17.69 -25.36
CA GLY A 511 19.32 -18.70 -26.32
C GLY A 511 17.80 -18.94 -26.33
N GLY A 512 17.05 -18.28 -25.42
CA GLY A 512 15.59 -18.46 -25.23
C GLY A 512 15.23 -19.56 -24.24
N ASN A 513 13.98 -19.58 -23.79
CA ASN A 513 13.49 -20.56 -22.82
C ASN A 513 12.74 -21.68 -23.55
N LEU A 514 13.21 -22.92 -23.36
CA LEU A 514 12.64 -24.12 -23.98
C LEU A 514 11.46 -24.71 -23.21
N LYS A 515 11.19 -24.26 -22.00
CA LYS A 515 10.24 -24.89 -21.07
C LYS A 515 8.88 -25.16 -21.70
N HIS A 516 8.26 -24.15 -22.33
CA HIS A 516 6.96 -24.30 -22.98
C HIS A 516 6.98 -25.24 -24.19
N GLN A 517 8.11 -25.29 -24.92
CA GLN A 517 8.25 -26.20 -26.06
C GLN A 517 8.39 -27.66 -25.60
N ILE A 518 9.14 -27.86 -24.51
CA ILE A 518 9.28 -29.16 -23.87
C ILE A 518 7.96 -29.64 -23.30
N GLU A 519 7.24 -28.78 -22.58
CA GLU A 519 5.91 -29.07 -22.04
C GLU A 519 4.92 -29.44 -23.16
N ALA A 520 4.95 -28.72 -24.27
CA ALA A 520 4.08 -28.99 -25.42
C ALA A 520 4.40 -30.36 -26.07
N ILE A 521 5.68 -30.77 -26.12
CA ILE A 521 6.08 -32.09 -26.61
C ILE A 521 5.68 -33.16 -25.60
N GLN A 522 5.88 -32.94 -24.32
CA GLN A 522 5.52 -33.88 -23.26
C GLN A 522 4.04 -34.15 -23.19
N SER A 523 3.21 -33.11 -23.38
CA SER A 523 1.74 -33.19 -23.37
C SER A 523 1.13 -33.73 -24.68
N ASN A 524 1.93 -33.92 -25.72
CA ASN A 524 1.44 -34.45 -26.98
C ASN A 524 1.19 -35.94 -26.90
N GLU A 525 -0.06 -36.35 -26.81
CA GLU A 525 -0.47 -37.78 -26.72
C GLU A 525 -0.21 -38.58 -27.99
N ASN A 526 0.06 -37.92 -29.12
CA ASN A 526 0.29 -38.58 -30.41
C ASN A 526 1.73 -39.05 -30.63
N LEU A 527 2.66 -38.73 -29.70
CA LEU A 527 4.07 -39.08 -29.77
C LEU A 527 4.39 -40.18 -28.78
N SER A 528 5.20 -41.15 -29.18
CA SER A 528 5.77 -42.14 -28.27
C SER A 528 6.82 -41.52 -27.36
N ASP A 529 7.12 -42.17 -26.24
CA ASP A 529 8.12 -41.68 -25.27
C ASP A 529 9.53 -41.56 -25.90
N GLU A 530 9.86 -42.43 -26.84
CA GLU A 530 11.12 -42.39 -27.60
C GLU A 530 11.15 -41.19 -28.56
N GLU A 531 10.06 -40.88 -29.24
CA GLU A 531 9.93 -39.71 -30.12
C GLU A 531 9.95 -38.41 -29.34
N LYS A 532 9.26 -38.35 -28.19
CA LYS A 532 9.34 -37.21 -27.26
C LYS A 532 10.76 -36.95 -26.81
N ALA A 533 11.47 -38.00 -26.34
CA ALA A 533 12.85 -37.87 -25.90
C ALA A 533 13.78 -37.40 -27.04
N ALA A 534 13.61 -37.93 -28.25
CA ALA A 534 14.38 -37.52 -29.42
C ALA A 534 14.13 -36.05 -29.81
N GLN A 535 12.90 -35.60 -29.80
CA GLN A 535 12.54 -34.20 -30.09
C GLN A 535 13.07 -33.25 -29.02
N ILE A 536 12.98 -33.60 -27.74
CA ILE A 536 13.51 -32.81 -26.64
C ILE A 536 15.05 -32.69 -26.78
N ALA A 537 15.74 -33.79 -27.01
CA ALA A 537 17.19 -33.80 -27.20
C ALA A 537 17.63 -32.95 -28.41
N ALA A 538 16.88 -32.99 -29.52
CA ALA A 538 17.15 -32.16 -30.68
C ALA A 538 16.95 -30.64 -30.36
N LEU A 539 15.94 -30.32 -29.61
CA LEU A 539 15.69 -28.93 -29.15
C LEU A 539 16.79 -28.44 -28.21
N GLU A 540 17.20 -29.26 -27.23
CA GLU A 540 18.27 -28.93 -26.29
C GLU A 540 19.60 -28.69 -27.00
N ASN A 541 19.95 -29.55 -27.99
CA ASN A 541 21.16 -29.37 -28.77
C ASN A 541 21.11 -28.10 -29.65
N GLY A 542 19.98 -27.80 -30.25
CA GLY A 542 19.77 -26.55 -30.99
C GLY A 542 19.91 -25.32 -30.10
N TRP A 543 19.30 -25.38 -28.94
CA TRP A 543 19.37 -24.31 -27.93
C TRP A 543 20.80 -24.09 -27.44
N GLN A 544 21.56 -25.14 -27.16
CA GLN A 544 22.94 -24.99 -26.71
C GLN A 544 23.79 -24.22 -27.73
N ALA A 545 23.60 -24.48 -29.02
CA ALA A 545 24.30 -23.75 -30.08
C ALA A 545 23.90 -22.25 -30.11
N GLU A 546 22.60 -21.93 -29.96
CA GLU A 546 22.13 -20.56 -29.88
C GLU A 546 22.65 -19.87 -28.62
N HIS A 547 22.59 -20.54 -27.45
CA HIS A 547 23.14 -20.06 -26.20
C HIS A 547 24.61 -19.67 -26.33
N ASP A 548 25.47 -20.58 -26.87
CA ASP A 548 26.88 -20.35 -27.01
C ASP A 548 27.18 -19.19 -27.99
N GLN A 549 26.36 -19.02 -29.03
CA GLN A 549 26.43 -17.88 -29.94
C GLN A 549 26.12 -16.57 -29.23
N VAL A 550 25.06 -16.50 -28.40
CA VAL A 550 24.70 -15.31 -27.65
C VAL A 550 25.76 -14.95 -26.61
N VAL A 551 26.32 -15.96 -25.92
CA VAL A 551 27.41 -15.80 -24.97
C VAL A 551 28.65 -15.24 -25.65
N ALA A 552 29.01 -15.75 -26.84
CA ALA A 552 30.13 -15.23 -27.64
C ALA A 552 29.90 -13.79 -28.15
N ALA A 553 28.64 -13.44 -28.44
CA ALA A 553 28.25 -12.06 -28.81
C ALA A 553 28.28 -11.06 -27.64
N GLY A 554 28.49 -11.54 -26.41
CA GLY A 554 28.60 -10.73 -25.19
C GLY A 554 27.38 -10.78 -24.26
N GLY A 555 26.45 -11.75 -24.49
CA GLY A 555 25.23 -11.90 -23.70
C GLY A 555 24.18 -10.82 -23.97
N LEU A 556 23.18 -10.71 -23.13
CA LEU A 556 22.09 -9.74 -23.28
C LEU A 556 22.61 -8.32 -23.00
N HIS A 557 22.31 -7.39 -23.91
CA HIS A 557 22.58 -5.97 -23.74
C HIS A 557 21.32 -5.22 -23.26
N ILE A 558 21.46 -4.43 -22.20
CA ILE A 558 20.38 -3.61 -21.65
C ILE A 558 20.59 -2.16 -22.06
N ILE A 559 19.57 -1.56 -22.66
CA ILE A 559 19.52 -0.13 -22.98
C ILE A 559 18.43 0.50 -22.12
N GLY A 560 18.78 1.46 -21.27
CA GLY A 560 17.83 2.35 -20.60
C GLY A 560 17.70 3.65 -21.39
N THR A 561 16.49 4.03 -21.79
CA THR A 561 16.27 5.28 -22.53
C THR A 561 16.24 6.51 -21.64
N GLU A 562 16.09 6.30 -20.31
CA GLU A 562 16.07 7.33 -19.28
C GLU A 562 16.51 6.74 -17.95
N ARG A 563 16.85 7.58 -16.99
CA ARG A 563 16.98 7.20 -15.59
C ARG A 563 15.62 7.29 -14.91
N HIS A 564 15.30 6.28 -14.12
CA HIS A 564 14.11 6.27 -13.30
C HIS A 564 14.27 7.17 -12.07
N GLU A 565 13.18 7.50 -11.41
CA GLU A 565 13.17 8.26 -10.16
C GLU A 565 13.99 7.58 -9.06
N SER A 566 13.96 6.25 -9.03
CA SER A 566 14.68 5.45 -8.04
C SER A 566 15.81 4.65 -8.70
N ARG A 567 16.99 4.69 -8.06
CA ARG A 567 18.17 3.88 -8.45
C ARG A 567 17.87 2.39 -8.41
N ARG A 568 16.92 2.00 -7.55
CA ARG A 568 16.47 0.63 -7.41
C ARG A 568 15.92 0.08 -8.72
N ILE A 569 15.05 0.85 -9.39
CA ILE A 569 14.44 0.46 -10.67
C ILE A 569 15.51 0.33 -11.76
N ASP A 570 16.47 1.27 -11.82
CA ASP A 570 17.62 1.15 -12.74
C ASP A 570 18.41 -0.13 -12.47
N ASN A 571 18.62 -0.49 -11.20
CA ASN A 571 19.33 -1.71 -10.83
C ASN A 571 18.52 -2.97 -11.15
N GLN A 572 17.20 -2.97 -11.05
CA GLN A 572 16.32 -4.05 -11.49
C GLN A 572 16.41 -4.25 -13.01
N LEU A 573 16.41 -3.17 -13.80
CA LEU A 573 16.58 -3.23 -15.24
C LEU A 573 17.97 -3.83 -15.58
N ARG A 574 19.05 -3.32 -14.99
CA ARG A 574 20.40 -3.89 -15.13
C ARG A 574 20.46 -5.34 -14.70
N GLY A 575 19.71 -5.73 -13.68
CA GLY A 575 19.66 -7.09 -13.11
C GLY A 575 19.06 -8.14 -14.05
N ARG A 576 18.47 -7.73 -15.15
CA ARG A 576 17.94 -8.67 -16.15
C ARG A 576 19.02 -9.35 -16.98
N THR A 577 20.26 -8.87 -16.92
CA THR A 577 21.42 -9.45 -17.60
C THR A 577 22.57 -9.77 -16.64
N GLY A 578 23.49 -10.61 -17.06
CA GLY A 578 24.65 -11.04 -16.27
C GLY A 578 24.29 -11.96 -15.11
N ARG A 579 23.35 -12.90 -15.31
CA ARG A 579 22.86 -13.85 -14.31
C ARG A 579 23.75 -15.08 -14.25
N GLN A 580 23.89 -15.66 -13.05
CA GLN A 580 24.66 -16.90 -12.80
C GLN A 580 26.05 -16.94 -13.44
N GLY A 581 26.73 -15.79 -13.57
CA GLY A 581 28.05 -15.67 -14.18
C GLY A 581 28.06 -15.52 -15.69
N ASP A 582 26.90 -15.37 -16.34
CA ASP A 582 26.82 -15.09 -17.77
C ASP A 582 27.39 -13.71 -18.11
N PRO A 583 27.92 -13.50 -19.30
CA PRO A 583 28.28 -12.18 -19.79
C PRO A 583 27.02 -11.33 -20.04
N GLY A 584 27.22 -10.03 -20.05
CA GLY A 584 26.15 -9.08 -20.33
C GLY A 584 26.64 -7.65 -20.21
N SER A 585 25.83 -6.72 -20.65
CA SER A 585 26.18 -5.31 -20.57
C SER A 585 24.95 -4.40 -20.38
N SER A 586 25.16 -3.20 -19.84
CA SER A 586 24.11 -2.20 -19.72
C SER A 586 24.62 -0.82 -20.04
N ARG A 587 23.77 0.02 -20.63
CA ARG A 587 24.03 1.44 -20.87
C ARG A 587 22.76 2.24 -20.79
N PHE A 588 22.83 3.44 -20.19
CA PHE A 588 21.74 4.41 -20.18
C PHE A 588 22.03 5.56 -21.14
N TYR A 589 20.99 5.95 -21.89
CA TYR A 589 20.96 7.07 -22.81
C TYR A 589 20.06 8.15 -22.27
N LEU A 590 20.55 9.34 -22.05
CA LEU A 590 19.88 10.42 -21.35
C LEU A 590 19.87 11.68 -22.21
N SER A 591 18.88 12.53 -22.01
CA SER A 591 18.85 13.89 -22.56
C SER A 591 18.53 14.91 -21.47
N PHE A 592 18.88 16.18 -21.69
CA PHE A 592 18.50 17.25 -20.76
C PHE A 592 17.01 17.57 -20.78
N GLU A 593 16.29 17.04 -21.75
CA GLU A 593 14.85 17.13 -21.87
C GLU A 593 14.13 16.05 -21.03
N ASP A 594 14.85 15.05 -20.52
CA ASP A 594 14.25 13.99 -19.70
C ASP A 594 13.76 14.58 -18.37
N PRO A 595 12.61 14.12 -17.83
CA PRO A 595 11.95 14.71 -16.65
C PRO A 595 12.88 14.84 -15.44
N LEU A 596 13.62 13.79 -15.11
CA LEU A 596 14.56 13.81 -13.98
C LEU A 596 15.65 14.87 -14.14
N LEU A 597 16.20 15.03 -15.36
CA LEU A 597 17.25 16.00 -15.63
C LEU A 597 16.70 17.42 -15.70
N ARG A 598 15.47 17.62 -16.18
CA ARG A 598 14.79 18.93 -16.18
C ARG A 598 14.56 19.45 -14.76
N LEU A 599 14.12 18.58 -13.83
CA LEU A 599 13.88 18.95 -12.44
C LEU A 599 15.15 19.38 -11.69
N PHE A 600 16.27 18.74 -12.03
CA PHE A 600 17.56 18.99 -11.37
C PHE A 600 18.59 19.60 -12.32
N ALA A 601 18.18 19.95 -13.54
CA ALA A 601 19.05 20.63 -14.51
C ALA A 601 19.42 21.98 -13.94
N LEU A 602 20.39 21.89 -13.26
CA LEU A 602 21.38 22.81 -12.96
C LEU A 602 21.55 23.70 -14.19
N ASP A 603 20.99 24.91 -14.15
CA ASP A 603 21.32 25.97 -15.16
C ASP A 603 22.83 26.10 -15.35
N ARG A 604 23.60 25.71 -14.31
CA ARG A 604 25.08 25.59 -14.37
C ARG A 604 25.57 24.42 -15.24
N ALA A 605 24.83 23.29 -15.29
CA ALA A 605 25.21 22.16 -16.14
C ALA A 605 24.90 22.43 -17.62
N ALA A 606 23.81 23.09 -17.94
CA ALA A 606 23.52 23.55 -19.29
C ALA A 606 24.57 24.51 -19.81
N ALA A 607 25.10 25.44 -18.97
CA ALA A 607 26.18 26.34 -19.32
C ALA A 607 27.52 25.61 -19.53
N ILE A 608 27.80 24.58 -18.74
CA ILE A 608 29.00 23.72 -18.88
C ILE A 608 28.89 22.86 -20.14
N LEU A 609 27.70 22.38 -20.47
CA LEU A 609 27.45 21.59 -21.66
C LEU A 609 27.63 22.35 -22.97
N ASN A 610 27.12 23.58 -23.05
CA ASN A 610 27.32 24.43 -24.21
C ASN A 610 28.81 24.68 -24.50
N ARG A 611 29.67 24.43 -23.49
CA ARG A 611 31.14 24.49 -23.66
C ARG A 611 31.77 23.14 -23.96
N LEU A 612 31.18 21.99 -23.51
CA LEU A 612 31.80 20.67 -23.60
C LEU A 612 31.33 19.83 -24.79
N ALA A 613 30.17 20.11 -25.38
CA ALA A 613 29.64 19.40 -26.54
C ALA A 613 29.20 20.38 -27.63
N PRO A 614 30.12 20.89 -28.42
CA PRO A 614 29.82 21.89 -29.44
C PRO A 614 29.11 21.32 -30.67
N GLU A 615 29.18 20.00 -30.91
CA GLU A 615 28.65 19.36 -32.13
C GLU A 615 27.39 18.50 -31.83
N ARG A 616 26.42 18.52 -32.80
CA ARG A 616 25.21 17.69 -32.75
C ARG A 616 25.59 16.19 -32.79
N GLY A 617 24.92 15.35 -31.99
CA GLY A 617 25.13 13.91 -32.00
C GLY A 617 26.32 13.41 -31.15
N VAL A 618 27.08 14.30 -30.50
CA VAL A 618 28.20 13.93 -29.62
C VAL A 618 27.69 13.72 -28.19
N ALA A 619 27.79 12.48 -27.70
CA ALA A 619 27.45 12.16 -26.33
C ALA A 619 28.50 12.66 -25.32
N ILE A 620 28.05 13.09 -24.17
CA ILE A 620 28.91 13.38 -23.04
C ILE A 620 28.95 12.16 -22.14
N GLU A 621 30.13 11.56 -22.00
CA GLU A 621 30.40 10.47 -21.08
C GLU A 621 31.35 10.93 -20.00
N HIS A 622 30.86 11.15 -18.79
CA HIS A 622 31.74 11.50 -17.67
C HIS A 622 31.21 10.99 -16.34
N GLY A 623 31.99 10.23 -15.59
CA GLY A 623 31.58 9.62 -14.32
C GLY A 623 31.18 10.60 -13.21
N MET A 624 31.49 11.92 -13.37
CA MET A 624 31.00 12.96 -12.45
C MET A 624 29.52 13.23 -12.70
N LEU A 625 29.07 13.26 -13.95
CA LEU A 625 27.68 13.49 -14.32
C LEU A 625 26.79 12.33 -13.85
N THR A 626 27.23 11.08 -14.05
CA THR A 626 26.52 9.91 -13.51
C THR A 626 26.34 10.02 -11.99
N ARG A 627 27.37 10.46 -11.23
CA ARG A 627 27.25 10.67 -9.78
C ARG A 627 26.31 11.81 -9.40
N GLN A 628 26.23 12.88 -10.20
CA GLN A 628 25.27 13.97 -9.96
C GLN A 628 23.84 13.50 -10.19
N ILE A 629 23.60 12.70 -11.24
CA ILE A 629 22.30 12.10 -11.52
C ILE A 629 21.88 11.15 -10.37
N GLU A 630 22.81 10.31 -9.90
CA GLU A 630 22.55 9.49 -8.70
C GLU A 630 22.25 10.33 -7.46
N GLY A 631 22.86 11.51 -7.34
CA GLY A 631 22.57 12.46 -6.28
C GLY A 631 21.17 13.06 -6.39
N ALA A 632 20.71 13.34 -7.61
CA ALA A 632 19.36 13.79 -7.90
C ALA A 632 18.33 12.68 -7.55
N GLN A 633 18.56 11.45 -8.01
CA GLN A 633 17.71 10.29 -7.66
C GLN A 633 17.58 10.11 -6.14
N ARG A 634 18.69 10.24 -5.38
CA ARG A 634 18.63 10.16 -3.90
C ARG A 634 17.74 11.23 -3.28
N LYS A 635 17.66 12.43 -3.85
CA LYS A 635 16.77 13.48 -3.36
C LYS A 635 15.30 13.13 -3.64
N VAL A 636 15.00 12.59 -4.83
CA VAL A 636 13.65 12.11 -5.16
C VAL A 636 13.25 10.93 -4.27
N GLU A 637 14.16 9.95 -4.10
CA GLU A 637 13.95 8.83 -3.18
C GLU A 637 13.64 9.30 -1.76
N GLY A 638 14.41 10.29 -1.25
CA GLY A 638 14.19 10.90 0.05
C GLY A 638 12.82 11.57 0.18
N ARG A 639 12.42 12.36 -0.83
CA ARG A 639 11.10 13.00 -0.86
C ARG A 639 9.96 11.96 -0.87
N ASN A 640 10.08 10.95 -1.73
CA ASN A 640 9.09 9.87 -1.81
C ASN A 640 9.00 9.10 -0.48
N PHE A 641 10.13 8.87 0.20
CA PHE A 641 10.14 8.31 1.54
C PHE A 641 9.41 9.21 2.56
N ASP A 642 9.68 10.52 2.56
CA ASP A 642 9.04 11.46 3.48
C ASP A 642 7.52 11.50 3.25
N MET A 643 7.06 11.48 1.99
CA MET A 643 5.64 11.41 1.66
C MET A 643 5.00 10.11 2.19
N ARG A 644 5.61 8.94 1.92
CA ARG A 644 5.09 7.65 2.45
C ARG A 644 5.07 7.64 3.97
N LYS A 645 6.11 8.18 4.61
CA LYS A 645 6.19 8.32 6.06
C LYS A 645 5.09 9.22 6.61
N GLN A 646 4.81 10.33 5.93
CA GLN A 646 3.74 11.25 6.34
C GLN A 646 2.37 10.58 6.25
N VAL A 647 2.08 9.90 5.14
CA VAL A 647 0.82 9.13 4.99
C VAL A 647 0.70 8.11 6.12
N LEU A 648 1.78 7.36 6.41
CA LEU A 648 1.80 6.38 7.48
C LEU A 648 1.57 6.99 8.86
N GLU A 649 2.17 8.15 9.16
CA GLU A 649 2.01 8.81 10.47
C GLU A 649 0.56 9.23 10.75
N TYR A 650 -0.23 9.55 9.72
CA TYR A 650 -1.67 9.78 9.83
C TYR A 650 -2.44 8.46 9.94
N ASP A 651 -2.11 7.47 9.12
CA ASP A 651 -2.79 6.17 9.15
C ASP A 651 -2.48 5.37 10.43
N ASP A 652 -1.32 5.56 11.08
CA ASP A 652 -0.99 4.92 12.36
C ASP A 652 -2.03 5.26 13.44
N VAL A 653 -2.57 6.49 13.45
CA VAL A 653 -3.63 6.88 14.39
C VAL A 653 -4.92 6.11 14.11
N ALA A 654 -5.35 6.07 12.84
CA ALA A 654 -6.52 5.29 12.43
C ALA A 654 -6.30 3.78 12.66
N ASN A 655 -5.08 3.29 12.48
CA ASN A 655 -4.72 1.90 12.69
C ASN A 655 -4.78 1.46 14.15
N ASP A 656 -4.36 2.32 15.08
CA ASP A 656 -4.47 2.02 16.51
C ASP A 656 -5.95 1.93 16.93
N GLN A 657 -6.80 2.82 16.42
CA GLN A 657 -8.24 2.76 16.61
C GLN A 657 -8.86 1.51 15.96
N ARG A 658 -8.44 1.19 14.72
CA ARG A 658 -8.88 -0.02 13.99
C ARG A 658 -8.58 -1.29 14.77
N LYS A 659 -7.38 -1.42 15.35
CA LYS A 659 -7.02 -2.58 16.19
C LYS A 659 -7.98 -2.76 17.37
N VAL A 660 -8.34 -1.66 18.03
CA VAL A 660 -9.27 -1.70 19.17
C VAL A 660 -10.66 -2.13 18.70
N ILE A 661 -11.19 -1.49 17.66
CA ILE A 661 -12.53 -1.81 17.12
C ILE A 661 -12.59 -3.25 16.62
N TYR A 662 -11.62 -3.69 15.81
CA TYR A 662 -11.62 -5.05 15.26
C TYR A 662 -11.42 -6.11 16.36
N HIS A 663 -10.65 -5.80 17.40
CA HIS A 663 -10.51 -6.69 18.56
C HIS A 663 -11.84 -6.86 19.28
N GLN A 664 -12.51 -5.78 19.65
CA GLN A 664 -13.81 -5.78 20.30
C GLN A 664 -14.88 -6.48 19.44
N ARG A 665 -14.91 -6.14 18.13
CA ARG A 665 -15.81 -6.78 17.19
C ARG A 665 -15.61 -8.30 17.13
N ASN A 666 -14.35 -8.75 17.09
CA ASN A 666 -14.02 -10.17 17.08
C ASN A 666 -14.36 -10.86 18.40
N GLU A 667 -14.24 -10.21 19.55
CA GLU A 667 -14.69 -10.74 20.84
C GLU A 667 -16.20 -10.94 20.84
N ILE A 668 -16.97 -9.98 20.33
CA ILE A 668 -18.43 -10.08 20.22
C ILE A 668 -18.81 -11.18 19.23
N LEU A 669 -18.19 -11.24 18.06
CA LEU A 669 -18.45 -12.25 17.02
C LEU A 669 -18.20 -13.68 17.54
N ASN A 670 -17.13 -13.88 18.33
CA ASN A 670 -16.76 -15.18 18.89
C ASN A 670 -17.53 -15.55 20.17
N SER A 671 -18.25 -14.60 20.76
CA SER A 671 -19.00 -14.81 22.01
C SER A 671 -20.31 -15.54 21.73
N LYS A 672 -20.59 -16.54 22.53
CA LYS A 672 -21.88 -17.26 22.49
C LYS A 672 -23.00 -16.52 23.21
N ASP A 673 -22.64 -15.66 24.14
CA ASP A 673 -23.55 -14.89 24.97
C ASP A 673 -22.93 -13.54 25.29
N VAL A 674 -23.58 -12.46 24.90
CA VAL A 674 -23.18 -11.09 25.13
C VAL A 674 -24.10 -10.36 26.13
N SER A 675 -25.02 -11.05 26.76
CA SER A 675 -26.06 -10.48 27.64
C SER A 675 -25.48 -9.71 28.82
N ASP A 676 -24.38 -10.22 29.44
CA ASP A 676 -23.70 -9.48 30.51
C ASP A 676 -23.03 -8.18 30.02
N LEU A 677 -22.58 -8.14 28.77
CA LEU A 677 -21.97 -6.96 28.17
C LEU A 677 -23.04 -5.92 27.83
N THR A 678 -24.13 -6.35 27.19
CA THR A 678 -25.25 -5.46 26.84
C THR A 678 -25.94 -4.92 28.09
N LYS A 679 -26.04 -5.69 29.17
CA LYS A 679 -26.52 -5.24 30.47
C LYS A 679 -25.65 -4.09 31.00
N ARG A 680 -24.33 -4.27 31.06
CA ARG A 680 -23.42 -3.19 31.49
C ARG A 680 -23.51 -1.95 30.65
N ILE A 681 -23.66 -2.12 29.33
CA ILE A 681 -23.84 -0.98 28.41
C ILE A 681 -25.13 -0.21 28.73
N ARG A 682 -26.26 -0.89 28.97
CA ARG A 682 -27.53 -0.25 29.36
C ARG A 682 -27.39 0.50 30.70
N GLU A 683 -26.80 -0.14 31.71
CA GLU A 683 -26.54 0.47 33.01
C GLU A 683 -25.67 1.74 32.89
N GLU A 684 -24.60 1.68 32.10
CA GLU A 684 -23.69 2.79 31.88
C GLU A 684 -24.38 3.94 31.12
N VAL A 685 -25.12 3.63 30.05
CA VAL A 685 -25.82 4.65 29.25
C VAL A 685 -26.91 5.37 30.04
N ILE A 686 -27.69 4.65 30.83
CA ILE A 686 -28.70 5.26 31.71
C ILE A 686 -28.03 6.11 32.79
N SER A 687 -26.92 5.66 33.38
CA SER A 687 -26.14 6.44 34.33
C SER A 687 -25.62 7.75 33.74
N ASP A 688 -25.03 7.67 32.54
CA ASP A 688 -24.50 8.85 31.82
C ASP A 688 -25.63 9.82 31.43
N LEU A 689 -26.80 9.29 31.03
CA LEU A 689 -27.98 10.09 30.72
C LEU A 689 -28.49 10.84 31.95
N VAL A 690 -28.57 10.19 33.09
CA VAL A 690 -28.96 10.83 34.34
C VAL A 690 -27.95 11.92 34.72
N ASP A 691 -26.64 11.66 34.60
CA ASP A 691 -25.59 12.65 34.90
C ASP A 691 -25.66 13.88 33.99
N LEU A 692 -26.15 13.75 32.79
CA LEU A 692 -26.30 14.84 31.84
C LEU A 692 -27.42 15.81 32.29
N TYR A 693 -28.57 15.29 32.74
CA TYR A 693 -29.74 16.09 33.12
C TYR A 693 -29.78 16.42 34.61
N ILE A 694 -29.16 15.58 35.44
CA ILE A 694 -29.03 15.74 36.90
C ILE A 694 -27.54 15.61 37.25
N PRO A 695 -26.71 16.65 37.05
CA PRO A 695 -25.31 16.59 37.34
C PRO A 695 -25.01 16.17 38.78
N PRO A 696 -24.02 15.28 39.02
CA PRO A 696 -23.62 14.92 40.37
C PRO A 696 -23.29 16.14 41.23
N ASP A 697 -23.66 16.15 42.51
CA ASP A 697 -23.41 17.24 43.48
C ASP A 697 -24.09 18.59 43.12
N SER A 698 -25.02 18.59 42.13
CA SER A 698 -25.81 19.77 41.78
C SER A 698 -27.05 19.98 42.70
N MET A 699 -27.55 21.22 42.76
CA MET A 699 -28.79 21.49 43.50
C MET A 699 -30.01 21.13 42.65
N GLU A 700 -31.13 20.77 43.32
CA GLU A 700 -32.38 20.34 42.67
C GLU A 700 -32.90 21.39 41.65
N GLU A 701 -32.63 22.69 41.88
CA GLU A 701 -33.03 23.77 40.98
C GLU A 701 -32.27 23.74 39.63
N GLN A 702 -31.20 23.00 39.55
CA GLN A 702 -30.38 22.86 38.34
C GLN A 702 -30.75 21.59 37.55
N TRP A 703 -31.67 20.79 38.05
CA TRP A 703 -32.05 19.54 37.44
C TRP A 703 -33.08 19.74 36.33
N ASP A 704 -32.81 19.20 35.14
CA ASP A 704 -33.76 19.18 34.03
C ASP A 704 -34.53 17.84 33.99
N ILE A 705 -35.44 17.68 34.95
CA ILE A 705 -36.26 16.47 35.05
C ILE A 705 -37.17 16.27 33.84
N PRO A 706 -37.88 17.33 33.31
CA PRO A 706 -38.71 17.18 32.11
C PRO A 706 -37.91 16.76 30.88
N GLY A 707 -36.67 17.25 30.72
CA GLY A 707 -35.76 16.86 29.65
C GLY A 707 -35.40 15.40 29.77
N LEU A 708 -35.03 14.93 30.97
CA LEU A 708 -34.72 13.51 31.23
C LEU A 708 -35.90 12.59 30.91
N GLU A 709 -37.10 12.89 31.41
CA GLU A 709 -38.34 12.14 31.17
C GLU A 709 -38.63 12.04 29.65
N SER A 710 -38.50 13.16 28.93
CA SER A 710 -38.70 13.22 27.49
C SER A 710 -37.70 12.34 26.72
N GLN A 711 -36.42 12.37 27.10
CA GLN A 711 -35.38 11.59 26.48
C GLN A 711 -35.55 10.09 26.77
N LEU A 712 -35.87 9.71 28.00
CA LEU A 712 -36.18 8.32 28.38
C LEU A 712 -37.36 7.77 27.58
N ALA A 713 -38.41 8.57 27.40
CA ALA A 713 -39.59 8.14 26.63
C ALA A 713 -39.25 8.00 25.14
N ALA A 714 -38.48 8.92 24.56
CA ALA A 714 -38.17 8.94 23.14
C ALA A 714 -37.20 7.82 22.74
N GLU A 715 -36.14 7.61 23.51
CA GLU A 715 -35.07 6.68 23.12
C GLU A 715 -35.20 5.30 23.73
N PHE A 716 -35.67 5.19 24.99
CA PHE A 716 -35.77 3.94 25.70
C PHE A 716 -37.21 3.42 25.86
N ARG A 717 -38.20 4.24 25.39
CA ARG A 717 -39.65 3.97 25.57
C ARG A 717 -40.06 3.80 27.05
N LEU A 718 -39.28 4.34 27.95
CA LEU A 718 -39.52 4.31 29.37
C LEU A 718 -40.31 5.56 29.79
N ASN A 719 -41.56 5.34 30.16
CA ASN A 719 -42.42 6.41 30.61
C ASN A 719 -42.50 6.36 32.16
N GLU A 720 -41.59 7.10 32.82
CA GLU A 720 -41.55 7.20 34.28
C GLU A 720 -41.80 8.64 34.71
N ASP A 721 -42.54 8.88 35.77
CA ASP A 721 -42.80 10.19 36.34
C ASP A 721 -41.83 10.45 37.48
N ILE A 722 -40.63 10.93 37.15
CA ILE A 722 -39.55 11.24 38.10
C ILE A 722 -39.96 12.40 39.01
N GLN A 723 -40.76 13.34 38.51
CA GLN A 723 -41.28 14.44 39.30
C GLN A 723 -42.20 13.91 40.41
N ALA A 724 -43.00 12.85 40.16
CA ALA A 724 -43.80 12.23 41.20
C ALA A 724 -42.91 11.51 42.24
N TRP A 725 -41.80 10.92 41.84
CA TRP A 725 -40.85 10.33 42.77
C TRP A 725 -40.28 11.36 43.75
N LEU A 726 -39.82 12.50 43.24
CA LEU A 726 -39.29 13.61 44.05
C LEU A 726 -40.36 14.24 44.97
N LYS A 727 -41.61 14.35 44.51
CA LYS A 727 -42.70 14.78 45.36
C LYS A 727 -43.04 13.79 46.48
N ALA A 728 -42.87 12.51 46.28
CA ALA A 728 -43.09 11.44 47.27
C ALA A 728 -41.93 11.33 48.26
N ASP A 729 -40.71 11.58 47.82
CA ASP A 729 -39.48 11.50 48.61
C ASP A 729 -38.50 12.56 48.18
N SER A 730 -38.45 13.65 48.90
CA SER A 730 -37.58 14.79 48.63
C SER A 730 -36.12 14.58 49.06
N THR A 731 -35.74 13.38 49.52
CA THR A 731 -34.35 13.06 49.88
C THR A 731 -33.61 12.32 48.77
N LEU A 732 -34.30 12.01 47.65
CA LEU A 732 -33.67 11.33 46.50
C LEU A 732 -32.58 12.16 45.87
N ASP A 733 -31.42 11.57 45.76
CA ASP A 733 -30.28 12.14 45.06
C ASP A 733 -30.12 11.59 43.65
N ASN A 734 -29.11 12.07 42.92
CA ASN A 734 -28.76 11.61 41.57
C ASN A 734 -28.55 10.06 41.55
N GLN A 735 -27.90 9.53 42.58
CA GLN A 735 -27.59 8.07 42.67
C GLN A 735 -28.85 7.23 42.87
N ASP A 736 -29.76 7.69 43.71
CA ASP A 736 -31.06 7.00 43.97
C ASP A 736 -31.91 6.93 42.70
N ILE A 737 -31.94 8.03 41.93
CA ILE A 737 -32.65 8.12 40.65
C ILE A 737 -32.04 7.15 39.62
N LYS A 738 -30.72 7.11 39.53
CA LYS A 738 -29.98 6.16 38.67
C LYS A 738 -30.35 4.70 38.99
N GLU A 739 -30.27 4.32 40.26
CA GLU A 739 -30.53 2.95 40.68
C GLU A 739 -31.97 2.51 40.42
N ARG A 740 -32.92 3.43 40.59
CA ARG A 740 -34.36 3.17 40.28
C ARG A 740 -34.56 3.00 38.78
N LEU A 741 -33.97 3.89 37.94
CA LEU A 741 -34.12 3.84 36.49
C LEU A 741 -33.44 2.60 35.90
N ILE A 742 -32.23 2.30 36.33
CA ILE A 742 -31.49 1.10 35.88
C ILE A 742 -32.33 -0.14 36.22
N LYS A 743 -32.87 -0.23 37.43
CA LYS A 743 -33.73 -1.37 37.85
C LYS A 743 -34.97 -1.46 36.94
N ARG A 744 -35.64 -0.38 36.60
CA ARG A 744 -36.81 -0.37 35.73
C ARG A 744 -36.47 -0.82 34.30
N VAL A 745 -35.38 -0.32 33.73
CA VAL A 745 -34.90 -0.73 32.39
C VAL A 745 -34.59 -2.24 32.37
N GLU A 746 -33.92 -2.74 33.39
CA GLU A 746 -33.60 -4.18 33.48
C GLU A 746 -34.83 -5.06 33.70
N GLU A 747 -35.85 -4.61 34.48
CA GLU A 747 -37.12 -5.34 34.65
C GLU A 747 -37.86 -5.42 33.30
N GLU A 748 -37.98 -4.34 32.55
CA GLU A 748 -38.62 -4.35 31.24
C GLU A 748 -37.85 -5.20 30.22
N TYR A 749 -36.51 -5.12 30.25
CA TYR A 749 -35.69 -5.94 29.36
C TYR A 749 -35.79 -7.43 29.70
N ALA A 750 -35.79 -7.78 30.98
CA ALA A 750 -35.98 -9.17 31.42
C ALA A 750 -37.30 -9.74 30.93
N ALA A 751 -38.40 -8.95 30.96
CA ALA A 751 -39.68 -9.35 30.41
C ALA A 751 -39.63 -9.66 28.90
N LYS A 752 -38.84 -8.88 28.12
CA LYS A 752 -38.58 -9.16 26.66
C LYS A 752 -37.82 -10.48 26.50
N VAL A 753 -36.79 -10.74 27.31
CA VAL A 753 -36.02 -11.98 27.28
C VAL A 753 -36.87 -13.20 27.61
N GLU A 754 -37.83 -13.09 28.56
CA GLU A 754 -38.76 -14.18 28.86
C GLU A 754 -39.70 -14.49 27.70
N LEU A 755 -40.13 -13.50 26.93
CA LEU A 755 -41.00 -13.66 25.78
C LEU A 755 -40.33 -14.37 24.61
N VAL A 756 -39.06 -14.08 24.34
CA VAL A 756 -38.29 -14.55 23.15
C VAL A 756 -37.51 -15.82 23.47
N GLY A 757 -37.03 -15.91 24.68
CA GLY A 757 -36.08 -16.92 25.11
C GLY A 757 -34.62 -16.43 25.09
N LYS A 758 -33.81 -16.96 26.01
CA LYS A 758 -32.42 -16.46 26.22
C LYS A 758 -31.52 -16.58 24.98
N LYS A 759 -31.57 -17.72 24.27
CA LYS A 759 -30.68 -17.96 23.15
C LYS A 759 -30.98 -17.07 21.93
N PRO A 760 -32.23 -17.00 21.43
CA PRO A 760 -32.53 -16.08 20.33
C PRO A 760 -32.26 -14.62 20.68
N MET A 761 -32.47 -14.23 21.96
CA MET A 761 -32.17 -12.86 22.39
C MET A 761 -30.68 -12.56 22.41
N ALA A 762 -29.83 -13.50 22.86
CA ALA A 762 -28.38 -13.34 22.81
C ALA A 762 -27.84 -13.25 21.37
N ASP A 763 -28.40 -14.05 20.43
CA ASP A 763 -28.07 -13.96 19.01
C ASP A 763 -28.49 -12.60 18.42
N PHE A 764 -29.68 -12.11 18.81
CA PHE A 764 -30.15 -10.77 18.39
C PHE A 764 -29.27 -9.65 18.96
N GLU A 765 -28.96 -9.66 20.25
CA GLU A 765 -28.05 -8.72 20.91
C GLU A 765 -26.70 -8.65 20.19
N ARG A 766 -26.11 -9.84 19.89
CA ARG A 766 -24.85 -9.92 19.16
C ARG A 766 -24.94 -9.25 17.77
N ASN A 767 -25.99 -9.54 17.00
CA ASN A 767 -26.18 -8.99 15.67
C ASN A 767 -26.40 -7.47 15.70
N VAL A 768 -27.20 -6.96 16.65
CA VAL A 768 -27.37 -5.51 16.84
C VAL A 768 -26.05 -4.83 17.17
N MET A 769 -25.26 -5.41 18.10
CA MET A 769 -23.96 -4.84 18.45
C MET A 769 -23.01 -4.78 17.25
N LEU A 770 -22.93 -5.87 16.45
CA LEU A 770 -22.09 -5.92 15.25
C LEU A 770 -22.52 -4.86 14.23
N GLN A 771 -23.83 -4.75 13.97
CA GLN A 771 -24.35 -3.76 13.02
C GLN A 771 -24.08 -2.31 13.48
N VAL A 772 -24.27 -2.02 14.77
CA VAL A 772 -24.00 -0.70 15.33
C VAL A 772 -22.50 -0.37 15.24
N ILE A 773 -21.63 -1.30 15.61
CA ILE A 773 -20.18 -1.10 15.50
C ILE A 773 -19.77 -0.83 14.04
N ASP A 774 -20.28 -1.63 13.09
CA ASP A 774 -19.93 -1.50 11.68
C ASP A 774 -20.44 -0.17 11.08
N LEU A 775 -21.65 0.27 11.47
CA LEU A 775 -22.21 1.54 11.03
C LEU A 775 -21.39 2.71 11.59
N GLN A 776 -21.21 2.76 12.89
CA GLN A 776 -20.51 3.84 13.57
C GLN A 776 -19.03 3.90 13.17
N TRP A 777 -18.39 2.75 12.92
CA TRP A 777 -17.02 2.71 12.43
C TRP A 777 -16.88 3.28 11.01
N ARG A 778 -17.83 3.01 10.11
CA ARG A 778 -17.85 3.60 8.75
C ARG A 778 -17.98 5.12 8.79
N GLU A 779 -18.91 5.63 9.61
CA GLU A 779 -19.08 7.07 9.81
C GLU A 779 -17.81 7.72 10.38
N HIS A 780 -17.18 7.03 11.32
CA HIS A 780 -15.93 7.50 11.92
C HIS A 780 -14.77 7.53 10.90
N LEU A 781 -14.62 6.52 10.04
CA LEU A 781 -13.61 6.54 8.98
C LEU A 781 -13.81 7.73 8.02
N ALA A 782 -15.03 8.01 7.62
CA ALA A 782 -15.34 9.16 6.79
C ALA A 782 -14.99 10.48 7.51
N ALA A 783 -15.35 10.61 8.78
CA ALA A 783 -15.03 11.79 9.58
C ALA A 783 -13.51 11.96 9.79
N MET A 784 -12.76 10.87 9.94
CA MET A 784 -11.30 10.89 10.03
C MET A 784 -10.63 11.32 8.71
N ASP A 785 -11.20 10.91 7.57
CA ASP A 785 -10.72 11.37 6.26
C ASP A 785 -10.94 12.87 6.08
N TYR A 786 -12.11 13.41 6.45
CA TYR A 786 -12.37 14.85 6.45
C TYR A 786 -11.43 15.62 7.39
N LEU A 787 -11.19 15.08 8.59
CA LEU A 787 -10.24 15.68 9.53
C LEU A 787 -8.82 15.74 8.92
N ARG A 788 -8.40 14.68 8.24
CA ARG A 788 -7.07 14.62 7.60
C ARG A 788 -6.92 15.68 6.50
N GLN A 789 -7.96 15.92 5.70
CA GLN A 789 -7.96 16.94 4.64
C GLN A 789 -7.88 18.35 5.23
N GLY A 790 -8.66 18.63 6.30
CA GLY A 790 -8.76 19.95 6.92
C GLY A 790 -7.62 20.28 7.90
N ILE A 791 -6.84 19.31 8.38
CA ILE A 791 -5.92 19.52 9.50
C ILE A 791 -4.74 20.46 9.16
N HIS A 792 -4.36 20.54 7.88
CA HIS A 792 -3.28 21.43 7.44
C HIS A 792 -3.60 22.91 7.68
N LEU A 793 -4.86 23.28 7.68
CA LEU A 793 -5.32 24.65 7.99
C LEU A 793 -4.95 25.08 9.41
N ARG A 794 -4.74 24.11 10.34
CA ARG A 794 -4.30 24.41 11.71
C ARG A 794 -2.86 24.98 11.79
N SER A 795 -2.06 24.80 10.72
CA SER A 795 -0.72 25.40 10.64
C SER A 795 -0.75 26.92 10.61
N TYR A 796 -1.78 27.54 10.04
CA TYR A 796 -1.96 29.01 10.06
C TYR A 796 -2.10 29.56 11.47
N ALA A 797 -2.66 28.76 12.41
CA ALA A 797 -2.74 29.09 13.84
C ALA A 797 -1.45 28.71 14.62
N GLN A 798 -0.32 28.50 13.96
CA GLN A 798 0.98 28.10 14.54
C GLN A 798 0.92 26.78 15.35
N LYS A 799 -0.08 25.94 15.12
CA LYS A 799 -0.22 24.62 15.74
C LYS A 799 0.43 23.55 14.87
N ASN A 800 0.97 22.52 15.51
CA ASN A 800 1.51 21.38 14.78
C ASN A 800 0.36 20.47 14.26
N PRO A 801 0.12 20.38 12.94
CA PRO A 801 -1.01 19.65 12.38
C PRO A 801 -1.07 18.17 12.85
N LYS A 802 0.08 17.49 12.99
CA LYS A 802 0.13 16.09 13.44
C LYS A 802 -0.32 15.91 14.89
N GLN A 803 0.03 16.87 15.77
CA GLN A 803 -0.38 16.81 17.18
C GLN A 803 -1.87 17.11 17.33
N GLU A 804 -2.37 18.10 16.59
CA GLU A 804 -3.79 18.43 16.56
C GLU A 804 -4.61 17.28 15.98
N TYR A 805 -4.15 16.67 14.89
CA TYR A 805 -4.80 15.48 14.32
C TYR A 805 -4.93 14.34 15.35
N LYS A 806 -3.86 14.01 16.07
CA LYS A 806 -3.90 12.98 17.11
C LYS A 806 -4.88 13.32 18.21
N ARG A 807 -4.92 14.56 18.64
CA ARG A 807 -5.81 15.02 19.71
C ARG A 807 -7.28 14.98 19.28
N GLU A 808 -7.59 15.54 18.10
CA GLU A 808 -8.95 15.56 17.57
C GLU A 808 -9.44 14.14 17.22
N ALA A 809 -8.61 13.33 16.61
CA ALA A 809 -8.91 11.93 16.34
C ALA A 809 -9.20 11.09 17.60
N PHE A 810 -8.48 11.36 18.69
CA PHE A 810 -8.73 10.70 19.98
C PHE A 810 -10.11 11.10 20.55
N ALA A 811 -10.44 12.40 20.54
CA ALA A 811 -11.75 12.88 20.99
C ALA A 811 -12.89 12.30 20.13
N MET A 812 -12.70 12.22 18.80
CA MET A 812 -13.67 11.58 17.91
C MET A 812 -13.85 10.10 18.22
N PHE A 813 -12.79 9.40 18.57
CA PHE A 813 -12.84 7.98 18.94
C PHE A 813 -13.54 7.73 20.28
N GLU A 814 -13.37 8.62 21.25
CA GLU A 814 -14.15 8.57 22.50
C GLU A 814 -15.65 8.78 22.23
N ASN A 815 -15.98 9.73 21.35
CA ASN A 815 -17.38 9.97 20.95
C ASN A 815 -17.95 8.76 20.19
N LEU A 816 -17.18 8.11 19.33
CA LEU A 816 -17.54 6.85 18.66
C LEU A 816 -17.99 5.79 19.69
N TRP A 817 -17.20 5.56 20.73
CA TRP A 817 -17.51 4.57 21.75
C TRP A 817 -18.78 4.92 22.54
N ARG A 818 -18.97 6.20 22.86
CA ARG A 818 -20.23 6.66 23.49
C ARG A 818 -21.41 6.42 22.55
N GLY A 819 -21.26 6.77 21.27
CA GLY A 819 -22.29 6.53 20.25
C GLY A 819 -22.65 5.05 20.10
N ILE A 820 -21.66 4.17 20.03
CA ILE A 820 -21.88 2.70 19.97
C ILE A 820 -22.69 2.20 21.17
N LYS A 821 -22.28 2.58 22.39
CA LYS A 821 -22.98 2.19 23.60
C LYS A 821 -24.42 2.71 23.61
N HIS A 822 -24.58 3.99 23.34
CA HIS A 822 -25.86 4.66 23.35
C HIS A 822 -26.83 4.07 22.32
N GLN A 823 -26.37 3.93 21.07
CA GLN A 823 -27.21 3.36 20.00
C GLN A 823 -27.56 1.90 20.25
N THR A 824 -26.61 1.11 20.79
CA THR A 824 -26.88 -0.28 21.17
C THR A 824 -27.96 -0.34 22.24
N ALA A 825 -27.85 0.45 23.31
CA ALA A 825 -28.83 0.47 24.41
C ALA A 825 -30.21 0.92 23.93
N SER A 826 -30.27 1.99 23.12
CA SER A 826 -31.51 2.54 22.58
C SER A 826 -32.20 1.56 21.63
N LEU A 827 -31.47 0.91 20.70
CA LEU A 827 -32.06 -0.08 19.79
C LEU A 827 -32.59 -1.29 20.55
N LEU A 828 -31.83 -1.83 21.50
CA LEU A 828 -32.30 -2.99 22.32
C LEU A 828 -33.51 -2.61 23.17
N ALA A 829 -33.61 -1.39 23.67
CA ALA A 829 -34.76 -0.90 24.42
C ALA A 829 -35.99 -0.67 23.53
N SER A 830 -35.80 -0.12 22.31
CA SER A 830 -36.90 0.28 21.44
C SER A 830 -37.56 -0.86 20.67
N VAL A 831 -36.91 -2.04 20.54
CA VAL A 831 -37.43 -3.20 19.82
C VAL A 831 -38.71 -3.70 20.46
N GLN A 832 -39.77 -3.78 19.64
CA GLN A 832 -41.03 -4.43 19.99
C GLN A 832 -41.08 -5.84 19.40
N ILE A 833 -41.43 -6.79 20.23
CA ILE A 833 -41.51 -8.21 19.85
C ILE A 833 -42.96 -8.52 19.58
N GLU A 834 -43.32 -8.66 18.30
CA GLU A 834 -44.64 -9.21 17.92
C GLU A 834 -44.51 -10.72 17.70
N ARG A 835 -45.45 -11.49 18.28
CA ARG A 835 -45.59 -12.90 17.97
C ARG A 835 -46.25 -13.06 16.59
N ASN A 836 -45.49 -13.04 15.54
CA ASN A 836 -45.97 -13.48 14.25
C ASN A 836 -45.75 -15.00 14.10
N THR A 837 -46.81 -15.74 13.89
CA THR A 837 -46.78 -17.19 13.67
C THR A 837 -46.40 -17.58 12.24
N ASP A 838 -46.25 -16.64 11.33
CA ASP A 838 -45.85 -16.84 9.95
C ASP A 838 -44.50 -16.16 9.71
N VAL A 839 -43.42 -16.90 9.85
CA VAL A 839 -42.10 -16.48 9.42
C VAL A 839 -41.98 -16.75 7.90
N GLU A 840 -42.29 -15.78 7.05
CA GLU A 840 -41.70 -15.73 5.75
C GLU A 840 -40.20 -15.44 5.93
N GLU A 841 -39.34 -16.32 5.40
CA GLU A 841 -37.93 -16.09 5.31
C GLU A 841 -37.72 -14.74 4.59
N ILE A 842 -37.31 -13.72 5.32
CA ILE A 842 -36.83 -12.46 4.73
C ILE A 842 -35.51 -12.83 4.09
N ALA A 843 -35.51 -12.95 2.76
CA ALA A 843 -34.28 -13.05 1.98
C ALA A 843 -33.40 -11.84 2.32
N GLU A 844 -32.21 -12.10 2.83
CA GLU A 844 -31.20 -11.07 3.04
C GLU A 844 -31.02 -10.27 1.73
N PRO A 845 -31.08 -8.94 1.74
CA PRO A 845 -30.78 -8.17 0.56
C PRO A 845 -29.33 -8.46 0.17
N ALA A 846 -29.14 -8.96 -1.04
CA ALA A 846 -27.79 -9.15 -1.60
C ALA A 846 -26.98 -7.85 -1.43
N PRO A 847 -25.74 -7.93 -0.94
CA PRO A 847 -24.93 -6.74 -0.72
C PRO A 847 -24.78 -5.99 -2.04
N ALA A 848 -25.33 -4.78 -2.09
CA ALA A 848 -25.29 -3.94 -3.27
C ALA A 848 -23.82 -3.54 -3.52
N GLY A 849 -23.25 -4.05 -4.61
CA GLY A 849 -22.08 -3.55 -5.31
C GLY A 849 -20.87 -3.14 -4.47
N ILE A 850 -20.34 -4.04 -3.63
CA ILE A 850 -19.06 -3.81 -2.93
C ILE A 850 -17.95 -3.72 -3.98
N LYS A 851 -17.24 -2.60 -4.03
CA LYS A 851 -16.07 -2.40 -4.90
C LYS A 851 -14.80 -2.43 -4.07
N THR A 852 -13.84 -3.25 -4.47
CA THR A 852 -12.48 -3.22 -3.94
C THR A 852 -11.65 -2.29 -4.84
N ILE A 853 -11.00 -1.29 -4.25
CA ILE A 853 -10.21 -0.31 -4.96
C ILE A 853 -8.80 -0.32 -4.38
N HIS A 854 -7.84 -0.60 -5.25
CA HIS A 854 -6.46 -0.20 -5.05
C HIS A 854 -6.15 0.76 -6.18
N SER A 855 -6.10 2.06 -5.90
CA SER A 855 -5.72 3.05 -6.90
C SER A 855 -4.22 2.94 -7.14
N GLU A 856 -3.80 2.77 -8.38
CA GLU A 856 -2.41 2.99 -8.76
C GLU A 856 -2.02 4.41 -8.35
N ALA A 857 -0.82 4.56 -7.78
CA ALA A 857 -0.31 5.87 -7.40
C ALA A 857 -0.30 6.79 -8.63
N PRO A 858 -0.66 8.08 -8.50
CA PRO A 858 -0.63 9.01 -9.61
C PRO A 858 0.77 9.07 -10.21
N ASP A 859 0.83 9.11 -11.53
CA ASP A 859 2.10 9.18 -12.28
C ASP A 859 2.81 10.51 -11.98
N MET A 860 4.13 10.55 -12.13
CA MET A 860 4.94 11.75 -11.80
C MET A 860 4.52 13.02 -12.57
N GLU A 861 3.92 12.87 -13.74
CA GLU A 861 3.37 14.01 -14.49
C GLU A 861 2.17 14.66 -13.79
N GLU A 862 1.35 13.88 -13.11
CA GLU A 862 0.22 14.37 -12.30
C GLU A 862 0.72 15.08 -11.02
N LEU A 863 1.80 14.58 -10.41
CA LEU A 863 2.49 15.22 -9.29
C LEU A 863 3.30 16.46 -9.68
N LEU A 864 3.81 16.50 -10.91
CA LEU A 864 4.55 17.67 -11.44
C LEU A 864 3.63 18.83 -11.83
N GLY A 865 2.39 18.55 -12.21
CA GLY A 865 1.36 19.57 -12.41
C GLY A 865 0.97 20.28 -11.10
N GLN A 866 1.03 19.59 -9.97
CA GLN A 866 0.71 20.14 -8.64
C GLN A 866 1.92 20.75 -7.90
N SER A 867 3.15 20.53 -8.33
CA SER A 867 4.34 20.78 -7.51
C SER A 867 5.39 21.74 -8.11
N GLN A 868 5.10 22.45 -9.20
CA GLN A 868 6.04 23.48 -9.67
C GLN A 868 6.12 24.71 -8.74
N THR A 869 5.15 24.93 -7.88
CA THR A 869 5.13 26.03 -6.92
C THR A 869 5.73 25.68 -5.55
N ASP A 870 5.59 24.43 -5.08
CA ASP A 870 6.09 24.05 -3.75
C ASP A 870 7.60 23.72 -3.71
N LEU A 871 8.24 23.50 -4.86
CA LEU A 871 9.68 23.20 -4.92
C LEU A 871 10.58 24.44 -4.82
N VAL A 872 10.00 25.63 -4.95
CA VAL A 872 10.78 26.88 -4.96
C VAL A 872 10.65 27.67 -3.66
N THR A 873 9.63 27.41 -2.83
CA THR A 873 9.32 28.26 -1.65
C THR A 873 9.93 27.81 -0.32
N GLU A 874 10.46 26.59 -0.18
CA GLU A 874 11.12 26.21 1.08
C GLU A 874 12.66 26.36 1.10
N ALA A 875 13.26 26.88 0.04
CA ALA A 875 14.72 27.08 -0.01
C ALA A 875 15.20 28.54 -0.18
N PHE A 876 14.30 29.51 -0.18
CA PHE A 876 14.70 30.91 -0.27
C PHE A 876 13.98 31.75 0.77
N ASP A 877 14.76 32.25 1.72
CA ASP A 877 14.44 33.41 2.53
C ASP A 877 14.29 34.62 1.59
N PRO A 878 13.30 35.51 1.73
CA PRO A 878 13.06 36.64 0.82
C PRO A 878 14.24 37.61 0.67
N ASP A 879 15.29 37.50 1.49
CA ASP A 879 16.49 38.32 1.41
C ASP A 879 17.69 37.64 0.74
N GLY A 880 17.58 36.42 0.24
CA GLY A 880 18.57 35.79 -0.65
C GLY A 880 19.96 35.50 -0.04
N THR A 881 20.07 35.42 1.27
CA THR A 881 21.33 35.12 1.96
C THR A 881 21.45 33.63 2.24
N ASP A 882 22.38 32.98 1.55
CA ASP A 882 22.75 31.58 1.81
C ASP A 882 23.64 31.51 3.04
N PHE A 883 23.17 30.89 4.10
CA PHE A 883 23.88 30.67 5.37
C PHE A 883 24.54 29.28 5.45
N SER A 884 24.83 28.62 4.32
CA SER A 884 25.62 27.38 4.33
C SER A 884 27.06 27.63 4.78
N PRO A 885 27.75 26.62 5.34
CA PRO A 885 29.15 26.77 5.77
C PRO A 885 30.06 27.25 4.63
N GLU A 886 29.80 26.84 3.40
CA GLU A 886 30.57 27.17 2.22
C GLU A 886 30.29 28.62 1.77
N ALA A 887 29.06 29.08 1.85
CA ALA A 887 28.66 30.45 1.50
C ALA A 887 29.17 31.46 2.55
N LEU A 888 29.14 31.13 3.82
CA LEU A 888 29.70 31.95 4.90
C LEU A 888 31.23 32.03 4.85
N ALA A 889 31.88 30.91 4.52
CA ALA A 889 33.33 30.90 4.32
C ALA A 889 33.78 31.73 3.09
N ALA A 890 33.01 31.74 2.03
CA ALA A 890 33.22 32.56 0.84
C ALA A 890 33.06 34.07 1.13
N GLN A 891 32.23 34.40 2.16
CA GLN A 891 32.08 35.79 2.64
C GLN A 891 33.10 36.18 3.73
N GLY A 892 34.04 35.30 4.05
CA GLY A 892 35.06 35.53 5.09
C GLY A 892 34.57 35.43 6.52
N GLN A 893 33.37 34.86 6.73
CA GLN A 893 32.79 34.58 8.05
C GLN A 893 32.97 33.12 8.44
N VAL A 894 33.68 32.85 9.52
CA VAL A 894 33.83 31.51 10.09
C VAL A 894 32.87 31.38 11.26
N VAL A 895 31.79 30.60 11.04
CA VAL A 895 30.78 30.32 12.08
C VAL A 895 30.97 28.89 12.59
N HIS A 896 31.25 28.76 13.90
CA HIS A 896 31.39 27.44 14.52
C HIS A 896 30.03 26.85 14.91
N ARG A 897 29.94 25.51 15.02
CA ARG A 897 28.69 24.78 15.29
C ARG A 897 27.89 25.28 16.50
N ASN A 898 28.53 25.86 17.48
CA ASN A 898 27.88 26.33 18.72
C ASN A 898 27.64 27.84 18.75
N ASP A 899 28.06 28.58 17.74
CA ASP A 899 27.83 30.02 17.66
C ASP A 899 26.35 30.33 17.30
N PRO A 900 25.83 31.52 17.63
CA PRO A 900 24.52 31.96 17.20
C PRO A 900 24.44 31.96 15.68
N CYS A 901 23.30 31.48 15.12
CA CYS A 901 23.12 31.44 13.67
C CYS A 901 23.08 32.87 13.09
N PRO A 902 23.80 33.16 12.01
CA PRO A 902 23.83 34.48 11.38
C PRO A 902 22.46 34.95 10.84
N CYS A 903 21.51 34.04 10.63
CA CYS A 903 20.15 34.36 10.18
C CYS A 903 19.30 35.11 11.23
N GLY A 904 19.81 35.37 12.42
CA GLY A 904 19.11 36.14 13.47
C GLY A 904 18.05 35.31 14.25
N SER A 905 17.91 34.01 14.00
CA SER A 905 16.96 33.15 14.68
C SER A 905 17.14 32.94 16.18
N GLY A 906 18.27 33.41 16.74
CA GLY A 906 18.63 33.20 18.16
C GLY A 906 19.04 31.78 18.53
N LEU A 907 18.98 30.84 17.58
CA LEU A 907 19.39 29.45 17.75
C LEU A 907 20.90 29.29 17.45
N LYS A 908 21.50 28.24 18.02
CA LYS A 908 22.88 27.86 17.66
C LYS A 908 22.92 27.38 16.21
N TYR A 909 24.02 27.67 15.49
CA TYR A 909 24.20 27.32 14.09
C TYR A 909 23.86 25.84 13.80
N LYS A 910 24.34 24.91 14.62
CA LYS A 910 24.02 23.47 14.51
C LYS A 910 22.54 23.11 14.71
N GLN A 911 21.74 24.02 15.24
CA GLN A 911 20.29 23.82 15.50
C GLN A 911 19.42 24.55 14.48
N CYS A 912 20.02 25.34 13.59
CA CYS A 912 19.41 26.11 12.55
C CYS A 912 19.99 25.69 11.18
N HIS A 913 20.71 26.55 10.48
CA HIS A 913 21.25 26.30 9.13
C HIS A 913 22.42 25.31 9.07
N GLY A 914 23.11 25.05 10.16
CA GLY A 914 24.14 24.03 10.29
C GLY A 914 23.65 22.63 10.69
N LYS A 915 22.35 22.35 10.55
CA LYS A 915 21.74 21.08 10.97
C LYS A 915 22.10 19.89 10.05
N LEU A 916 22.59 20.17 8.87
CA LEU A 916 22.92 19.21 7.81
C LEU A 916 24.42 19.05 7.56
N SER A 917 25.29 19.72 8.32
CA SER A 917 26.73 19.60 8.21
C SER A 917 27.35 18.61 9.22
#